data_f80648bb8c5c638f3a1505d6c71c8ebd
#
_entry.id   f80648bb8c5c638f3a1505d6c71c8ebd
#
_cell.length_a   1.000
_cell.length_b   1.000
_cell.length_c   1.000
_cell.angle_alpha   90.00
_cell.angle_beta   90.00
_cell.angle_gamma   90.00
#
_symmetry.space_group_name_H-M   'P 1'
#
loop_
_entity.id
_entity.type
_entity.pdbx_description
1 polymer ?
#
loop_
_entity_poly.entity_id
_entity_poly.type
_entity_poly.pdbx_seq_one_letter_code
_entity_poly.pdbx_strand_id
1 'polypeptide(L)'
;SKYDFVGGYDYGKHAGILHVADHHVSPGKKQWTWGCGDFGKAWDRNLTDEDGPYVELMTGMFTDNQPDFTWLKPFEEKTFTQYFMPYKEVGQVKNASKEAAVSLSAAEDTATGKKTAKIIVYATAVYEKARIILTGKDGVLFDESAMISPVDIFEKSVVLPDDTQEEDLKVEVLADGRSLIAYQPEKEEIPKLPDPAKAADEPSKIMTNEELYLTGQHIEQYRHATWRPDPYYLEGLKRDPDDIRINNAYGMLLMRRGLFEEAEPYFRTAIKRLTWKNPNPYNSEAYYLLGLDLCYLGREDEAYDAFYKAAWSNEQQEMSFYYMAALAAKKSQFETALEHIDRSLVKNAHNIKARGLRAWLLAKLGKEKAAARMIEDNLELDPFDFVSGFEAIKAENDSEKKQKMLDDLNGLMRNFQENYLMTARDFAQWGAYEDAVLVLKQCTKKYPMLYYYAAYYEEKMGEDEAAKKSLEKAENCDSDYCFPNKLDDIAVLTFAIENGCKKKAPYYLGNLFYDKLQWKKSVELWEMSENADDTFSIIHRNLALAYYNKMGDSKAAKRELEKAFSLNRKDARIFLELDQLYKKLGYSFKERLAKYDEDPSLAESRDDLYIEYITLMNMCGEYERAYRCIMGRRFHPWEGGEGKITTQYTISLLEMAKQCLASEKYEQAEKLLKKALVYPENLGEGKLEGTKDNHLYYHLGLALEAQGKHDEAKTCFETATIGTDEPAGAMYYNDQPADMILYQGLAFEKLGKTREAKSRFYRLIDYGEQHLNDEGKIEYFAVSLPDFLIFDEDYTKKNRAHCCYLMALGNIGLQNREKAAEFLKEALEIEPSHMMATLYQKQ
;
A
#
# COMPACT_ATOMS: atom_id res chain seq x y z
N SER A 1 14.63 -8.57 -16.43
CA SER A 1 15.95 -9.12 -16.09
C SER A 1 16.54 -9.89 -17.28
N LYS A 2 17.86 -9.91 -17.40
CA LYS A 2 18.57 -10.68 -18.41
C LYS A 2 19.00 -12.06 -17.88
N TYR A 3 19.25 -12.15 -16.61
CA TYR A 3 19.68 -13.34 -15.91
C TYR A 3 18.56 -13.93 -15.06
N ASP A 4 18.68 -15.22 -14.76
CA ASP A 4 17.69 -15.96 -13.96
C ASP A 4 17.77 -15.70 -12.45
N PHE A 5 18.67 -14.83 -11.99
CA PHE A 5 18.93 -14.65 -10.57
C PHE A 5 18.89 -13.20 -10.10
N VAL A 6 18.72 -13.04 -8.81
CA VAL A 6 19.03 -11.86 -8.01
C VAL A 6 19.53 -12.31 -6.65
N GLY A 7 20.38 -11.54 -5.99
CA GLY A 7 20.88 -11.94 -4.67
C GLY A 7 21.62 -10.84 -3.95
N GLY A 8 21.96 -11.11 -2.69
CA GLY A 8 22.80 -10.29 -1.85
C GLY A 8 23.90 -11.09 -1.17
N TYR A 9 25.01 -10.45 -0.87
CA TYR A 9 26.16 -11.05 -0.19
C TYR A 9 26.66 -10.16 0.94
N ASP A 10 26.72 -10.74 2.13
CA ASP A 10 27.30 -10.08 3.31
C ASP A 10 28.81 -10.41 3.36
N TYR A 11 29.64 -9.40 3.08
CA TYR A 11 31.10 -9.51 3.14
C TYR A 11 31.63 -9.72 4.55
N GLY A 12 30.89 -9.34 5.58
CA GLY A 12 31.28 -9.58 6.99
C GLY A 12 31.08 -11.03 7.41
N LYS A 13 30.01 -11.65 6.93
CA LYS A 13 29.69 -13.07 7.21
C LYS A 13 30.22 -14.04 6.14
N HIS A 14 30.77 -13.53 5.06
CA HIS A 14 31.21 -14.30 3.88
C HIS A 14 30.13 -15.24 3.32
N ALA A 15 28.88 -14.81 3.38
CA ALA A 15 27.72 -15.59 2.98
C ALA A 15 26.65 -14.71 2.31
N GLY A 16 25.77 -15.34 1.55
CA GLY A 16 24.69 -14.64 0.87
C GLY A 16 23.52 -15.53 0.56
N ILE A 17 22.52 -14.94 -0.08
CA ILE A 17 21.35 -15.65 -0.60
C ILE A 17 21.15 -15.28 -2.06
N LEU A 18 20.79 -16.24 -2.87
CA LEU A 18 20.37 -16.08 -4.26
C LEU A 18 18.93 -16.54 -4.42
N HIS A 19 18.19 -15.81 -5.21
CA HIS A 19 16.93 -16.26 -5.79
C HIS A 19 17.18 -16.60 -7.25
N VAL A 20 16.71 -17.76 -7.69
CA VAL A 20 16.84 -18.21 -9.09
C VAL A 20 15.46 -18.59 -9.63
N ALA A 21 15.09 -18.02 -10.75
CA ALA A 21 13.88 -18.34 -11.51
C ALA A 21 14.06 -17.91 -12.97
N ASP A 22 13.48 -18.66 -13.91
CA ASP A 22 13.49 -18.34 -15.34
C ASP A 22 13.02 -16.90 -15.59
N HIS A 23 13.89 -16.05 -16.10
CA HIS A 23 13.61 -14.65 -16.35
C HIS A 23 12.55 -14.39 -17.42
N HIS A 24 12.23 -15.37 -18.28
CA HIS A 24 11.14 -15.28 -19.26
C HIS A 24 9.76 -15.42 -18.58
N VAL A 25 9.69 -16.11 -17.46
CA VAL A 25 8.47 -16.32 -16.68
C VAL A 25 8.42 -15.41 -15.46
N SER A 26 9.56 -15.20 -14.80
CA SER A 26 9.73 -14.38 -13.61
C SER A 26 10.76 -13.27 -13.86
N PRO A 27 10.44 -12.26 -14.68
CA PRO A 27 11.36 -11.18 -15.04
C PRO A 27 11.56 -10.13 -13.92
N GLY A 28 10.66 -10.06 -12.95
CA GLY A 28 10.64 -9.07 -11.88
C GLY A 28 11.69 -9.35 -10.81
N LYS A 29 12.91 -8.88 -11.01
CA LYS A 29 14.01 -8.99 -10.05
C LYS A 29 14.51 -7.61 -9.70
N LYS A 30 14.37 -7.23 -8.42
CA LYS A 30 14.72 -5.90 -7.89
C LYS A 30 15.42 -6.05 -6.56
N GLN A 31 16.28 -5.08 -6.26
CA GLN A 31 16.89 -4.92 -4.95
C GLN A 31 16.58 -3.52 -4.44
N TRP A 32 16.22 -3.42 -3.17
CA TRP A 32 15.91 -2.16 -2.54
C TRP A 32 16.53 -2.06 -1.14
N THR A 33 16.95 -0.86 -0.75
CA THR A 33 17.51 -0.55 0.55
C THR A 33 17.10 0.86 0.98
N TRP A 34 17.15 1.15 2.27
CA TRP A 34 16.96 2.50 2.81
C TRP A 34 18.16 3.44 2.58
N GLY A 35 19.23 2.93 1.97
CA GLY A 35 20.47 3.66 1.75
C GLY A 35 21.47 3.51 2.90
N CYS A 36 22.66 4.11 2.72
CA CYS A 36 23.80 3.96 3.64
C CYS A 36 24.12 5.22 4.48
N GLY A 37 23.34 6.30 4.34
CA GLY A 37 23.44 7.51 5.15
C GLY A 37 22.79 7.33 6.54
N ASP A 38 22.78 8.39 7.34
CA ASP A 38 22.23 8.34 8.71
C ASP A 38 20.74 8.01 8.73
N PHE A 39 19.99 8.48 7.72
CA PHE A 39 18.57 8.15 7.56
C PHE A 39 18.37 6.64 7.32
N GLY A 40 19.09 6.05 6.38
CA GLY A 40 19.01 4.62 6.09
C GLY A 40 19.43 3.76 7.29
N LYS A 41 20.52 4.12 7.96
CA LYS A 41 20.97 3.43 9.18
C LYS A 41 19.96 3.49 10.33
N ALA A 42 19.19 4.57 10.44
CA ALA A 42 18.12 4.67 11.42
C ALA A 42 16.98 3.69 11.11
N TRP A 43 16.59 3.56 9.86
CA TRP A 43 15.61 2.57 9.42
C TRP A 43 16.13 1.14 9.59
N ASP A 44 17.38 0.86 9.25
CA ASP A 44 18.00 -0.45 9.48
C ASP A 44 17.88 -0.87 10.95
N ARG A 45 18.20 0.02 11.90
CA ARG A 45 18.05 -0.26 13.35
C ARG A 45 16.62 -0.53 13.80
N ASN A 46 15.62 0.02 13.11
CA ASN A 46 14.21 -0.23 13.41
C ASN A 46 13.71 -1.56 12.82
N LEU A 47 14.30 -2.04 11.73
CA LEU A 47 13.85 -3.21 10.98
C LEU A 47 14.62 -4.49 11.32
N THR A 48 15.92 -4.39 11.61
CA THR A 48 16.82 -5.54 11.76
C THR A 48 17.48 -5.64 13.16
N ASP A 49 17.13 -4.76 14.08
CA ASP A 49 17.76 -4.64 15.39
C ASP A 49 19.29 -4.51 15.27
N GLU A 50 20.06 -5.58 15.59
CA GLU A 50 21.52 -5.62 15.56
C GLU A 50 22.07 -6.42 14.35
N ASP A 51 21.22 -6.95 13.48
CA ASP A 51 21.62 -7.87 12.40
C ASP A 51 22.25 -7.21 11.19
N GLY A 52 22.35 -5.88 11.16
CA GLY A 52 22.99 -5.11 10.08
C GLY A 52 22.01 -4.50 9.09
N PRO A 53 22.50 -4.08 7.92
CA PRO A 53 21.68 -3.36 6.94
C PRO A 53 20.52 -4.18 6.43
N TYR A 54 19.35 -3.54 6.30
CA TYR A 54 18.15 -4.12 5.72
C TYR A 54 18.19 -4.05 4.19
N VAL A 55 17.97 -5.19 3.54
CA VAL A 55 17.94 -5.32 2.07
C VAL A 55 16.71 -6.13 1.65
N GLU A 56 15.93 -5.59 0.74
CA GLU A 56 14.83 -6.31 0.12
C GLU A 56 15.26 -6.89 -1.22
N LEU A 57 15.14 -8.22 -1.37
CA LEU A 57 15.26 -8.91 -2.64
C LEU A 57 13.86 -9.20 -3.16
N MET A 58 13.37 -8.35 -4.04
CA MET A 58 12.03 -8.47 -4.61
C MET A 58 12.09 -9.29 -5.90
N THR A 59 11.28 -10.34 -5.94
CA THR A 59 11.23 -11.27 -7.08
C THR A 59 9.77 -11.53 -7.46
N GLY A 60 9.53 -11.87 -8.70
CA GLY A 60 8.17 -12.16 -9.11
C GLY A 60 8.01 -12.35 -10.62
N MET A 61 6.80 -12.76 -10.96
CA MET A 61 6.38 -13.02 -12.34
C MET A 61 6.17 -11.71 -13.13
N PHE A 62 5.95 -10.60 -12.45
CA PHE A 62 5.69 -9.31 -13.04
C PHE A 62 6.84 -8.34 -12.79
N THR A 63 7.11 -7.46 -13.77
CA THR A 63 8.16 -6.43 -13.69
C THR A 63 7.64 -5.12 -13.15
N ASP A 64 6.31 -5.01 -13.09
CA ASP A 64 5.67 -3.74 -12.80
C ASP A 64 6.08 -3.21 -11.44
N ASN A 65 6.32 -1.92 -11.41
CA ASN A 65 6.55 -1.14 -10.22
C ASN A 65 5.36 -0.23 -10.02
N GLN A 66 5.10 0.18 -8.80
CA GLN A 66 4.15 1.29 -8.62
C GLN A 66 4.57 2.46 -9.53
N PRO A 67 3.65 3.02 -10.31
CA PRO A 67 2.20 2.79 -10.33
C PRO A 67 1.67 1.69 -11.26
N ASP A 68 2.49 0.95 -11.94
CA ASP A 68 2.05 -0.03 -12.92
C ASP A 68 1.79 -1.40 -12.29
N PHE A 69 0.71 -2.05 -12.69
CA PHE A 69 0.32 -3.38 -12.23
C PHE A 69 -0.06 -4.27 -13.40
N THR A 70 0.24 -5.55 -13.27
CA THR A 70 -0.28 -6.58 -14.17
C THR A 70 -1.39 -7.34 -13.45
N TRP A 71 -2.49 -7.57 -14.17
CA TRP A 71 -3.67 -8.23 -13.63
C TRP A 71 -3.77 -9.67 -14.09
N LEU A 72 -4.21 -10.53 -13.18
CA LEU A 72 -4.75 -11.83 -13.52
C LEU A 72 -6.27 -11.68 -13.66
N LYS A 73 -6.81 -12.15 -14.78
CA LYS A 73 -8.26 -12.24 -14.97
C LYS A 73 -8.85 -13.25 -13.98
N PRO A 74 -10.13 -13.15 -13.64
CA PRO A 74 -10.78 -14.19 -12.84
C PRO A 74 -10.52 -15.58 -13.44
N PHE A 75 -10.04 -16.50 -12.60
CA PHE A 75 -9.66 -17.88 -12.95
C PHE A 75 -8.49 -18.02 -13.94
N GLU A 76 -7.84 -16.95 -14.32
CA GLU A 76 -6.55 -17.03 -15.01
C GLU A 76 -5.49 -17.55 -14.04
N GLU A 77 -4.74 -18.55 -14.47
CA GLU A 77 -3.68 -19.20 -13.71
C GLU A 77 -2.32 -18.94 -14.35
N LYS A 78 -1.32 -18.65 -13.54
CA LYS A 78 0.08 -18.65 -13.92
C LYS A 78 0.88 -19.43 -12.89
N THR A 79 1.69 -20.38 -13.37
CA THR A 79 2.52 -21.22 -12.52
C THR A 79 3.98 -21.00 -12.86
N PHE A 80 4.85 -20.89 -11.86
CA PHE A 80 6.29 -20.83 -12.04
C PHE A 80 7.01 -21.43 -10.84
N THR A 81 8.27 -21.80 -11.05
CA THR A 81 9.14 -22.35 -10.01
C THR A 81 10.26 -21.36 -9.70
N GLN A 82 10.55 -21.18 -8.43
CA GLN A 82 11.66 -20.35 -7.96
C GLN A 82 12.44 -21.10 -6.88
N TYR A 83 13.74 -20.81 -6.81
CA TYR A 83 14.67 -21.44 -5.90
C TYR A 83 15.35 -20.38 -5.06
N PHE A 84 15.45 -20.61 -3.75
CA PHE A 84 16.24 -19.81 -2.83
C PHE A 84 17.48 -20.60 -2.41
N MET A 85 18.65 -20.03 -2.64
CA MET A 85 19.93 -20.71 -2.47
C MET A 85 20.82 -19.93 -1.51
N PRO A 86 21.03 -20.39 -0.25
CA PRO A 86 22.12 -19.86 0.54
C PRO A 86 23.46 -20.26 -0.05
N TYR A 87 24.45 -19.37 -0.02
CA TYR A 87 25.78 -19.62 -0.54
C TYR A 87 26.85 -18.91 0.29
N LYS A 88 28.12 -19.33 0.17
CA LYS A 88 29.22 -18.76 0.92
C LYS A 88 30.49 -18.66 0.07
N GLU A 89 31.42 -17.79 0.48
CA GLU A 89 32.79 -17.66 -0.03
C GLU A 89 32.92 -17.34 -1.54
N VAL A 90 31.84 -16.96 -2.23
CA VAL A 90 31.87 -16.63 -3.66
C VAL A 90 32.02 -15.13 -3.90
N GLY A 91 31.60 -14.32 -2.93
CA GLY A 91 31.50 -12.88 -3.11
C GLY A 91 30.35 -12.51 -4.04
N GLN A 92 30.57 -11.50 -4.89
CA GLN A 92 29.56 -11.07 -5.84
C GLN A 92 29.39 -12.12 -6.95
N VAL A 93 28.24 -12.76 -6.98
CA VAL A 93 27.86 -13.69 -8.06
C VAL A 93 27.56 -12.92 -9.33
N LYS A 94 28.04 -13.43 -10.47
CA LYS A 94 27.86 -12.84 -11.80
C LYS A 94 26.80 -13.55 -12.62
N ASN A 95 26.59 -14.84 -12.38
CA ASN A 95 25.49 -15.61 -12.91
C ASN A 95 25.18 -16.80 -11.98
N ALA A 96 23.90 -17.20 -11.91
CA ALA A 96 23.45 -18.35 -11.14
C ALA A 96 22.34 -19.13 -11.85
N SER A 97 22.39 -20.44 -11.69
CA SER A 97 21.35 -21.40 -12.03
C SER A 97 20.90 -22.13 -10.75
N LYS A 98 19.92 -23.02 -10.85
CA LYS A 98 19.53 -23.88 -9.71
C LYS A 98 20.63 -24.89 -9.30
N GLU A 99 21.61 -25.12 -10.16
CA GLU A 99 22.72 -26.07 -9.93
C GLU A 99 23.99 -25.40 -9.43
N ALA A 100 24.27 -24.16 -9.87
CA ALA A 100 25.55 -23.52 -9.59
C ALA A 100 25.48 -21.99 -9.62
N ALA A 101 26.44 -21.35 -8.98
CA ALA A 101 26.70 -19.93 -9.08
C ALA A 101 28.17 -19.67 -9.40
N VAL A 102 28.43 -18.64 -10.20
CA VAL A 102 29.77 -18.28 -10.65
C VAL A 102 30.09 -16.82 -10.43
N SER A 103 31.31 -16.57 -9.98
CA SER A 103 31.95 -15.25 -9.96
C SER A 103 33.15 -15.25 -10.90
N LEU A 104 33.26 -14.22 -11.71
CA LEU A 104 34.42 -13.95 -12.58
C LEU A 104 34.79 -12.48 -12.45
N SER A 105 36.03 -12.20 -12.11
CA SER A 105 36.57 -10.83 -12.07
C SER A 105 37.96 -10.79 -12.65
N ALA A 106 38.29 -9.73 -13.37
CA ALA A 106 39.64 -9.50 -13.87
C ALA A 106 40.27 -8.29 -13.17
N ALA A 107 41.47 -8.41 -12.69
CA ALA A 107 42.18 -7.33 -12.01
C ALA A 107 43.67 -7.44 -12.26
N GLU A 108 44.39 -6.32 -12.13
CA GLU A 108 45.85 -6.30 -12.10
C GLU A 108 46.32 -6.72 -10.71
N ASP A 109 47.13 -7.77 -10.63
CA ASP A 109 47.76 -8.21 -9.37
C ASP A 109 48.81 -7.16 -8.97
N THR A 110 48.53 -6.48 -7.88
CA THR A 110 49.37 -5.40 -7.34
C THR A 110 50.79 -5.84 -6.96
N ALA A 111 51.02 -7.12 -6.72
CA ALA A 111 52.32 -7.67 -6.36
C ALA A 111 53.18 -8.01 -7.60
N THR A 112 52.55 -8.45 -8.65
CA THR A 112 53.26 -8.92 -9.85
C THR A 112 53.09 -8.00 -11.07
N GLY A 113 52.14 -7.06 -11.05
CA GLY A 113 51.78 -6.21 -12.19
C GLY A 113 51.14 -6.98 -13.36
N LYS A 114 50.75 -8.24 -13.15
CA LYS A 114 50.13 -9.08 -14.19
C LYS A 114 48.62 -9.04 -14.09
N LYS A 115 47.97 -9.00 -15.23
CA LYS A 115 46.52 -9.13 -15.30
C LYS A 115 46.11 -10.56 -14.98
N THR A 116 45.14 -10.73 -14.06
CA THR A 116 44.65 -12.07 -13.64
C THR A 116 43.13 -12.11 -13.66
N ALA A 117 42.56 -13.26 -14.06
CA ALA A 117 41.16 -13.58 -13.85
C ALA A 117 40.99 -14.44 -12.60
N LYS A 118 40.11 -14.03 -11.69
CA LYS A 118 39.70 -14.84 -10.54
C LYS A 118 38.37 -15.51 -10.84
N ILE A 119 38.32 -16.83 -10.76
CA ILE A 119 37.10 -17.64 -10.95
C ILE A 119 36.73 -18.26 -9.62
N ILE A 120 35.47 -18.12 -9.19
CA ILE A 120 34.93 -18.83 -8.03
C ILE A 120 33.62 -19.50 -8.45
N VAL A 121 33.47 -20.77 -8.08
CA VAL A 121 32.29 -21.59 -8.43
C VAL A 121 31.72 -22.22 -7.15
N TYR A 122 30.45 -22.05 -6.96
CA TYR A 122 29.63 -22.71 -5.92
C TYR A 122 28.64 -23.65 -6.62
N ALA A 123 28.38 -24.81 -6.03
CA ALA A 123 27.38 -25.75 -6.52
C ALA A 123 26.36 -26.14 -5.42
N THR A 124 25.12 -26.40 -5.82
CA THR A 124 24.03 -26.82 -4.89
C THR A 124 24.00 -28.32 -4.63
N ALA A 125 24.80 -29.10 -5.38
CA ALA A 125 24.98 -30.55 -5.24
C ALA A 125 26.44 -30.92 -5.38
N VAL A 126 26.80 -32.17 -5.08
CA VAL A 126 28.15 -32.69 -5.27
C VAL A 126 28.35 -33.11 -6.70
N TYR A 127 29.33 -32.51 -7.37
CA TYR A 127 29.81 -32.89 -8.71
C TYR A 127 31.30 -33.29 -8.59
N GLU A 128 31.58 -34.59 -8.58
CA GLU A 128 32.93 -35.12 -8.37
C GLU A 128 33.93 -34.72 -9.47
N LYS A 129 33.44 -34.49 -10.69
CA LYS A 129 34.26 -34.19 -11.89
C LYS A 129 33.62 -33.05 -12.70
N ALA A 130 33.41 -31.90 -12.08
CA ALA A 130 33.01 -30.71 -12.82
C ALA A 130 34.21 -30.17 -13.60
N ARG A 131 34.01 -29.83 -14.86
CA ARG A 131 35.02 -29.21 -15.73
C ARG A 131 34.78 -27.72 -15.79
N ILE A 132 35.75 -26.93 -15.35
CA ILE A 132 35.72 -25.47 -15.32
C ILE A 132 36.64 -24.97 -16.44
N ILE A 133 36.05 -24.21 -17.38
CA ILE A 133 36.75 -23.72 -18.57
C ILE A 133 36.69 -22.21 -18.57
N LEU A 134 37.82 -21.53 -18.72
CA LEU A 134 37.93 -20.13 -19.07
C LEU A 134 38.40 -19.98 -20.49
N THR A 135 37.64 -19.33 -21.33
CA THR A 135 38.02 -18.96 -22.70
C THR A 135 38.26 -17.47 -22.82
N GLY A 136 39.21 -17.07 -23.61
CA GLY A 136 39.45 -15.71 -24.06
C GLY A 136 39.26 -15.60 -25.56
N LYS A 137 39.64 -14.46 -26.14
CA LYS A 137 39.50 -14.13 -27.57
C LYS A 137 40.15 -15.17 -28.48
N ASP A 138 41.34 -15.66 -28.12
CA ASP A 138 42.15 -16.56 -28.96
C ASP A 138 42.02 -18.05 -28.59
N GLY A 139 41.11 -18.39 -27.65
CA GLY A 139 40.85 -19.77 -27.25
C GLY A 139 40.84 -20.02 -25.76
N VAL A 140 41.05 -21.26 -25.35
CA VAL A 140 41.01 -21.72 -23.97
C VAL A 140 42.21 -21.19 -23.19
N LEU A 141 41.99 -20.47 -22.15
CA LEU A 141 43.01 -19.94 -21.23
C LEU A 141 43.21 -20.85 -20.01
N PHE A 142 42.16 -21.57 -19.61
CA PHE A 142 42.19 -22.49 -18.48
C PHE A 142 41.14 -23.59 -18.67
N ASP A 143 41.47 -24.81 -18.28
CA ASP A 143 40.62 -25.98 -18.36
C ASP A 143 41.04 -26.98 -17.28
N GLU A 144 40.23 -27.17 -16.25
CA GLU A 144 40.50 -28.05 -15.13
C GLU A 144 39.26 -28.83 -14.72
N SER A 145 39.42 -30.06 -14.29
CA SER A 145 38.37 -30.85 -13.67
C SER A 145 38.57 -30.90 -12.18
N ALA A 146 37.56 -30.50 -11.42
CA ALA A 146 37.58 -30.47 -9.97
C ALA A 146 36.26 -30.99 -9.36
N MET A 147 36.31 -31.42 -8.12
CA MET A 147 35.10 -31.61 -7.32
C MET A 147 34.58 -30.25 -6.89
N ILE A 148 33.26 -30.03 -7.01
CA ILE A 148 32.53 -28.84 -6.48
C ILE A 148 31.32 -29.33 -5.73
N SER A 149 30.99 -28.63 -4.64
CA SER A 149 29.86 -28.98 -3.77
C SER A 149 29.41 -27.77 -2.98
N PRO A 150 28.33 -27.87 -2.17
CA PRO A 150 27.93 -26.78 -1.25
C PRO A 150 29.00 -26.43 -0.21
N VAL A 151 29.97 -27.32 0.04
CA VAL A 151 31.04 -27.11 1.02
C VAL A 151 32.42 -26.99 0.39
N ASP A 152 32.66 -27.61 -0.81
CA ASP A 152 33.91 -27.56 -1.57
C ASP A 152 33.77 -26.54 -2.69
N ILE A 153 34.15 -25.31 -2.44
CA ILE A 153 34.04 -24.20 -3.38
C ILE A 153 35.30 -24.16 -4.23
N PHE A 154 35.14 -24.13 -5.55
CA PHE A 154 36.27 -23.98 -6.46
C PHE A 154 36.71 -22.52 -6.52
N GLU A 155 37.99 -22.27 -6.34
CA GLU A 155 38.61 -20.97 -6.52
C GLU A 155 39.90 -21.09 -7.31
N LYS A 156 40.09 -20.26 -8.35
CA LYS A 156 41.30 -20.25 -9.18
C LYS A 156 41.61 -18.86 -9.72
N SER A 157 42.89 -18.50 -9.67
CA SER A 157 43.43 -17.32 -10.36
C SER A 157 44.19 -17.76 -11.60
N VAL A 158 43.86 -17.17 -12.75
CA VAL A 158 44.47 -17.47 -14.06
C VAL A 158 45.14 -16.22 -14.57
N VAL A 159 46.44 -16.32 -14.96
CA VAL A 159 47.17 -15.17 -15.55
C VAL A 159 46.64 -14.98 -16.98
N LEU A 160 46.29 -13.74 -17.31
CA LEU A 160 45.77 -13.37 -18.62
C LEU A 160 46.85 -12.79 -19.52
N PRO A 161 46.75 -12.89 -20.87
CA PRO A 161 47.51 -12.05 -21.80
C PRO A 161 47.26 -10.57 -21.54
N ASP A 162 48.27 -9.71 -21.75
CA ASP A 162 48.25 -8.31 -21.43
C ASP A 162 47.16 -7.53 -22.20
N ASP A 163 46.79 -7.99 -23.40
CA ASP A 163 45.80 -7.36 -24.28
C ASP A 163 44.36 -7.85 -24.05
N THR A 164 44.14 -8.80 -23.12
CA THR A 164 42.82 -9.36 -22.82
C THR A 164 41.88 -8.29 -22.27
N GLN A 165 40.71 -8.10 -22.89
CA GLN A 165 39.64 -7.32 -22.33
C GLN A 165 38.74 -8.24 -21.49
N GLU A 166 38.03 -7.64 -20.49
CA GLU A 166 37.15 -8.42 -19.61
C GLU A 166 35.99 -9.08 -20.38
N GLU A 167 35.49 -8.37 -21.40
CA GLU A 167 34.40 -8.84 -22.26
C GLU A 167 34.80 -10.02 -23.17
N ASP A 168 36.09 -10.25 -23.37
CA ASP A 168 36.58 -11.41 -24.12
C ASP A 168 36.56 -12.72 -23.31
N LEU A 169 36.42 -12.61 -21.99
CA LEU A 169 36.47 -13.76 -21.09
C LEU A 169 35.10 -14.43 -20.98
N LYS A 170 35.04 -15.74 -21.13
CA LYS A 170 33.88 -16.56 -20.84
C LYS A 170 34.27 -17.71 -19.93
N VAL A 171 33.59 -17.80 -18.76
CA VAL A 171 33.71 -18.98 -17.90
C VAL A 171 32.53 -19.91 -18.15
N GLU A 172 32.76 -21.21 -18.18
CA GLU A 172 31.73 -22.24 -18.30
C GLU A 172 32.03 -23.42 -17.36
N VAL A 173 31.02 -23.90 -16.67
CA VAL A 173 31.09 -25.03 -15.75
C VAL A 173 30.26 -26.18 -16.32
N LEU A 174 30.89 -27.30 -16.57
CA LEU A 174 30.27 -28.49 -17.18
C LEU A 174 30.32 -29.67 -16.20
N ALA A 175 29.22 -30.37 -16.04
CA ALA A 175 29.14 -31.62 -15.31
C ALA A 175 28.04 -32.51 -15.89
N ASP A 176 28.19 -33.83 -15.79
CA ASP A 176 27.22 -34.81 -16.23
C ASP A 176 26.77 -34.63 -17.69
N GLY A 177 27.72 -34.21 -18.57
CA GLY A 177 27.50 -34.01 -20.00
C GLY A 177 26.72 -32.74 -20.37
N ARG A 178 26.49 -31.80 -19.43
CA ARG A 178 25.75 -30.54 -19.64
C ARG A 178 26.46 -29.35 -19.00
N SER A 179 26.15 -28.16 -19.50
CA SER A 179 26.55 -26.91 -18.86
C SER A 179 25.64 -26.65 -17.63
N LEU A 180 26.27 -26.48 -16.47
CA LEU A 180 25.58 -26.09 -15.23
C LEU A 180 25.35 -24.58 -15.20
N ILE A 181 26.38 -23.81 -15.61
CA ILE A 181 26.35 -22.35 -15.64
C ILE A 181 27.45 -21.84 -16.61
N ALA A 182 27.19 -20.71 -17.22
CA ALA A 182 28.20 -19.97 -18.00
C ALA A 182 28.04 -18.47 -17.75
N TYR A 183 29.12 -17.72 -17.82
CA TYR A 183 29.10 -16.26 -17.72
C TYR A 183 30.17 -15.65 -18.63
N GLN A 184 29.77 -14.59 -19.32
CA GLN A 184 30.64 -13.72 -20.09
C GLN A 184 30.30 -12.27 -19.72
N PRO A 185 31.26 -11.47 -19.26
CA PRO A 185 31.05 -10.04 -19.02
C PRO A 185 30.59 -9.33 -20.29
N GLU A 186 29.76 -8.33 -20.13
CA GLU A 186 29.34 -7.44 -21.21
C GLU A 186 29.94 -6.07 -21.02
N LYS A 187 30.15 -5.38 -22.13
CA LYS A 187 30.57 -3.99 -22.08
C LYS A 187 29.48 -3.16 -21.40
N GLU A 188 29.84 -2.44 -20.35
CA GLU A 188 28.91 -1.52 -19.68
C GLU A 188 28.48 -0.43 -20.65
N GLU A 189 27.20 -0.43 -20.98
CA GLU A 189 26.55 0.67 -21.66
C GLU A 189 25.67 1.40 -20.64
N ILE A 190 25.87 2.71 -20.50
CA ILE A 190 24.97 3.54 -19.70
C ILE A 190 23.72 3.77 -20.56
N PRO A 191 22.58 3.13 -20.23
CA PRO A 191 21.36 3.32 -21.00
C PRO A 191 20.91 4.79 -20.86
N LYS A 192 20.26 5.30 -21.90
CA LYS A 192 19.58 6.58 -21.81
C LYS A 192 18.56 6.51 -20.68
N LEU A 193 18.62 7.45 -19.75
CA LEU A 193 17.59 7.55 -18.71
C LEU A 193 16.22 7.75 -19.37
N PRO A 194 15.20 7.02 -18.98
CA PRO A 194 13.84 7.23 -19.48
C PRO A 194 13.35 8.63 -19.06
N ASP A 195 12.44 9.18 -19.83
CA ASP A 195 11.76 10.41 -19.45
C ASP A 195 10.96 10.18 -18.15
N PRO A 196 10.87 11.19 -17.27
CA PRO A 196 10.06 11.08 -16.06
C PRO A 196 8.60 10.71 -16.38
N ALA A 197 7.98 9.91 -15.53
CA ALA A 197 6.56 9.64 -15.63
C ALA A 197 5.75 10.94 -15.56
N LYS A 198 4.67 11.00 -16.33
CA LYS A 198 3.77 12.17 -16.37
C LYS A 198 2.45 11.82 -15.69
N ALA A 199 1.92 12.80 -14.97
CA ALA A 199 0.55 12.68 -14.43
C ALA A 199 -0.46 12.55 -15.57
N ALA A 200 -1.59 11.88 -15.30
CA ALA A 200 -2.70 11.83 -16.23
C ALA A 200 -3.23 13.25 -16.50
N ASP A 201 -3.51 13.55 -17.75
CA ASP A 201 -4.13 14.83 -18.12
C ASP A 201 -5.59 14.92 -17.63
N GLU A 202 -6.08 16.14 -17.45
CA GLU A 202 -7.50 16.37 -17.15
C GLU A 202 -8.39 15.74 -18.26
N PRO A 203 -9.49 15.06 -17.94
CA PRO A 203 -10.28 14.32 -18.92
C PRO A 203 -10.69 15.13 -20.14
N SER A 204 -10.99 16.42 -19.95
CA SER A 204 -11.39 17.33 -21.03
C SER A 204 -10.26 17.65 -22.03
N LYS A 205 -9.00 17.48 -21.63
CA LYS A 205 -7.81 17.72 -22.46
C LYS A 205 -7.39 16.49 -23.26
N ILE A 206 -7.79 15.31 -22.84
CA ILE A 206 -7.50 14.07 -23.57
C ILE A 206 -8.29 14.06 -24.88
N MET A 207 -7.62 13.72 -25.97
CA MET A 207 -8.20 13.92 -27.31
C MET A 207 -9.15 12.81 -27.76
N THR A 208 -8.89 11.56 -27.35
CA THR A 208 -9.62 10.39 -27.86
C THR A 208 -10.33 9.60 -26.76
N ASN A 209 -11.43 8.92 -27.11
CA ASN A 209 -12.09 7.99 -26.19
C ASN A 209 -11.21 6.79 -25.83
N GLU A 210 -10.31 6.38 -26.74
CA GLU A 210 -9.31 5.35 -26.45
C GLU A 210 -8.44 5.73 -25.28
N GLU A 211 -7.85 6.93 -25.32
CA GLU A 211 -6.98 7.41 -24.22
C GLU A 211 -7.77 7.64 -22.93
N LEU A 212 -9.01 8.14 -23.01
CA LEU A 212 -9.89 8.26 -21.85
C LEU A 212 -10.16 6.90 -21.19
N TYR A 213 -10.46 5.88 -21.99
CA TYR A 213 -10.67 4.51 -21.51
C TYR A 213 -9.41 3.95 -20.84
N LEU A 214 -8.27 4.03 -21.52
CA LEU A 214 -7.00 3.48 -21.01
C LEU A 214 -6.53 4.22 -19.74
N THR A 215 -6.69 5.54 -19.70
CA THR A 215 -6.35 6.33 -18.51
C THR A 215 -7.26 6.00 -17.34
N GLY A 216 -8.57 5.92 -17.56
CA GLY A 216 -9.52 5.51 -16.54
C GLY A 216 -9.23 4.11 -16.01
N GLN A 217 -8.95 3.16 -16.91
CA GLN A 217 -8.59 1.80 -16.54
C GLN A 217 -7.27 1.74 -15.72
N HIS A 218 -6.26 2.50 -16.14
CA HIS A 218 -5.00 2.57 -15.41
C HIS A 218 -5.18 3.09 -13.98
N ILE A 219 -5.90 4.22 -13.81
CA ILE A 219 -6.20 4.80 -12.49
C ILE A 219 -6.98 3.80 -11.61
N GLU A 220 -7.94 3.08 -12.20
CA GLU A 220 -8.72 2.08 -11.50
C GLU A 220 -7.88 0.87 -11.06
N GLN A 221 -7.07 0.34 -11.97
CA GLN A 221 -6.19 -0.80 -11.74
C GLN A 221 -5.11 -0.45 -10.71
N TYR A 222 -4.57 0.73 -10.80
CA TYR A 222 -3.58 1.23 -9.86
C TYR A 222 -4.17 1.52 -8.46
N ARG A 223 -5.50 1.57 -8.32
CA ARG A 223 -6.17 2.00 -7.09
C ARG A 223 -5.66 3.35 -6.61
N HIS A 224 -5.58 4.29 -7.53
CA HIS A 224 -4.98 5.60 -7.25
C HIS A 224 -5.61 6.25 -6.03
N ALA A 225 -4.79 6.68 -5.06
CA ALA A 225 -5.27 7.16 -3.77
C ALA A 225 -6.17 8.41 -3.87
N THR A 226 -5.90 9.30 -4.82
CA THR A 226 -6.56 10.61 -4.94
C THR A 226 -7.30 10.83 -6.23
N TRP A 227 -6.91 10.15 -7.32
CA TRP A 227 -7.53 10.28 -8.62
C TRP A 227 -8.51 9.13 -8.85
N ARG A 228 -9.64 9.44 -9.49
CA ARG A 228 -10.70 8.49 -9.72
C ARG A 228 -10.91 8.23 -11.19
N PRO A 229 -11.30 7.01 -11.61
CA PRO A 229 -11.57 6.68 -13.00
C PRO A 229 -12.86 7.33 -13.54
N ASP A 230 -13.82 7.62 -12.64
CA ASP A 230 -15.14 8.14 -13.01
C ASP A 230 -15.11 9.31 -13.99
N PRO A 231 -14.34 10.40 -13.77
CA PRO A 231 -14.31 11.55 -14.67
C PRO A 231 -13.87 11.20 -16.09
N TYR A 232 -12.97 10.22 -16.22
CA TYR A 232 -12.47 9.76 -17.53
C TYR A 232 -13.52 8.97 -18.29
N TYR A 233 -14.16 8.01 -17.62
CA TYR A 233 -15.25 7.23 -18.21
C TYR A 233 -16.45 8.12 -18.58
N LEU A 234 -16.86 9.02 -17.69
CA LEU A 234 -17.98 9.92 -17.91
C LEU A 234 -17.71 10.93 -19.05
N GLU A 235 -16.49 11.46 -19.18
CA GLU A 235 -16.14 12.30 -20.33
C GLU A 235 -16.19 11.51 -21.65
N GLY A 236 -15.71 10.25 -21.64
CA GLY A 236 -15.82 9.37 -22.79
C GLY A 236 -17.28 9.08 -23.19
N LEU A 237 -18.15 8.76 -22.23
CA LEU A 237 -19.59 8.54 -22.46
C LEU A 237 -20.34 9.81 -22.87
N LYS A 238 -19.88 10.99 -22.46
CA LYS A 238 -20.42 12.27 -22.94
C LYS A 238 -20.12 12.48 -24.40
N ARG A 239 -18.96 12.05 -24.90
CA ARG A 239 -18.57 12.15 -26.32
C ARG A 239 -19.21 11.07 -27.19
N ASP A 240 -19.20 9.83 -26.72
CA ASP A 240 -19.85 8.68 -27.37
C ASP A 240 -20.60 7.86 -26.31
N PRO A 241 -21.92 8.11 -26.14
CA PRO A 241 -22.74 7.38 -25.16
C PRO A 241 -22.82 5.87 -25.41
N ASP A 242 -22.56 5.44 -26.64
CA ASP A 242 -22.64 4.05 -27.08
C ASP A 242 -21.26 3.36 -27.09
N ASP A 243 -20.18 3.98 -26.60
CA ASP A 243 -18.85 3.33 -26.52
C ASP A 243 -18.93 2.06 -25.68
N ILE A 244 -18.68 0.91 -26.32
CA ILE A 244 -18.87 -0.42 -25.71
C ILE A 244 -17.97 -0.62 -24.51
N ARG A 245 -16.67 -0.28 -24.63
CA ARG A 245 -15.69 -0.55 -23.59
C ARG A 245 -15.90 0.34 -22.37
N ILE A 246 -16.18 1.62 -22.60
CA ILE A 246 -16.42 2.57 -21.52
C ILE A 246 -17.73 2.25 -20.79
N ASN A 247 -18.80 1.84 -21.51
CA ASN A 247 -20.02 1.36 -20.86
C ASN A 247 -19.75 0.12 -20.00
N ASN A 248 -18.99 -0.87 -20.50
CA ASN A 248 -18.61 -2.04 -19.70
C ASN A 248 -17.79 -1.66 -18.47
N ALA A 249 -16.76 -0.81 -18.64
CA ALA A 249 -15.87 -0.40 -17.56
C ALA A 249 -16.63 0.39 -16.47
N TYR A 250 -17.44 1.36 -16.87
CA TYR A 250 -18.20 2.17 -15.92
C TYR A 250 -19.33 1.37 -15.25
N GLY A 251 -20.05 0.52 -15.99
CA GLY A 251 -21.03 -0.41 -15.43
C GLY A 251 -20.39 -1.35 -14.40
N MET A 252 -19.21 -1.92 -14.70
CA MET A 252 -18.48 -2.78 -13.76
C MET A 252 -18.00 -1.99 -12.51
N LEU A 253 -17.60 -0.75 -12.68
CA LEU A 253 -17.24 0.12 -11.55
C LEU A 253 -18.44 0.36 -10.63
N LEU A 254 -19.63 0.61 -11.17
CA LEU A 254 -20.87 0.76 -10.41
C LEU A 254 -21.27 -0.55 -9.72
N MET A 255 -21.22 -1.68 -10.43
CA MET A 255 -21.52 -3.00 -9.87
C MET A 255 -20.61 -3.31 -8.68
N ARG A 256 -19.31 -3.05 -8.78
CA ARG A 256 -18.36 -3.23 -7.64
C ARG A 256 -18.64 -2.32 -6.45
N ARG A 257 -19.34 -1.21 -6.68
CA ARG A 257 -19.84 -0.32 -5.62
C ARG A 257 -21.17 -0.77 -5.04
N GLY A 258 -21.74 -1.88 -5.50
CA GLY A 258 -23.06 -2.36 -5.06
C GLY A 258 -24.23 -1.53 -5.63
N LEU A 259 -24.02 -0.83 -6.75
CA LEU A 259 -25.01 0.00 -7.45
C LEU A 259 -25.51 -0.78 -8.69
N PHE A 260 -26.17 -1.91 -8.42
CA PHE A 260 -26.55 -2.87 -9.44
C PHE A 260 -27.60 -2.32 -10.41
N GLU A 261 -28.64 -1.66 -9.90
CA GLU A 261 -29.69 -1.04 -10.72
C GLU A 261 -29.14 0.06 -11.64
N GLU A 262 -28.11 0.79 -11.18
CA GLU A 262 -27.43 1.83 -11.95
C GLU A 262 -26.45 1.23 -12.98
N ALA A 263 -25.90 0.03 -12.72
CA ALA A 263 -24.94 -0.63 -13.60
C ALA A 263 -25.60 -1.27 -14.82
N GLU A 264 -26.76 -1.90 -14.66
CA GLU A 264 -27.49 -2.62 -15.71
C GLU A 264 -27.66 -1.82 -17.01
N PRO A 265 -28.11 -0.54 -17.00
CA PRO A 265 -28.27 0.25 -18.22
C PRO A 265 -27.02 0.36 -19.08
N TYR A 266 -25.85 0.44 -18.48
CA TYR A 266 -24.57 0.53 -19.20
C TYR A 266 -24.26 -0.78 -19.93
N PHE A 267 -24.43 -1.93 -19.29
CA PHE A 267 -24.25 -3.23 -19.95
C PHE A 267 -25.24 -3.43 -21.10
N ARG A 268 -26.49 -3.04 -20.91
CA ARG A 268 -27.52 -3.13 -21.97
C ARG A 268 -27.22 -2.18 -23.14
N THR A 269 -26.68 -0.99 -22.88
CA THR A 269 -26.24 -0.05 -23.92
C THR A 269 -25.07 -0.62 -24.71
N ALA A 270 -24.07 -1.19 -24.03
CA ALA A 270 -22.95 -1.88 -24.67
C ALA A 270 -23.45 -3.04 -25.58
N ILE A 271 -24.37 -3.88 -25.08
CA ILE A 271 -24.97 -4.97 -25.83
C ILE A 271 -25.73 -4.45 -27.08
N LYS A 272 -26.57 -3.43 -26.94
CA LYS A 272 -27.30 -2.82 -28.01
C LYS A 272 -26.38 -2.32 -29.15
N ARG A 273 -25.30 -1.65 -28.78
CA ARG A 273 -24.30 -1.18 -29.74
C ARG A 273 -23.54 -2.33 -30.38
N LEU A 274 -23.12 -3.32 -29.58
CA LEU A 274 -22.36 -4.49 -29.99
C LEU A 274 -23.12 -5.32 -31.02
N THR A 275 -24.45 -5.45 -30.85
CA THR A 275 -25.32 -6.28 -31.68
C THR A 275 -25.98 -5.53 -32.80
N TRP A 276 -25.74 -4.24 -32.98
CA TRP A 276 -26.41 -3.39 -33.99
C TRP A 276 -26.32 -3.95 -35.41
N LYS A 277 -25.16 -4.44 -35.81
CA LYS A 277 -24.97 -5.00 -37.17
C LYS A 277 -24.81 -6.52 -37.18
N ASN A 278 -24.47 -7.11 -36.07
CA ASN A 278 -24.24 -8.55 -35.95
C ASN A 278 -24.86 -9.05 -34.64
N PRO A 279 -25.96 -9.83 -34.67
CA PRO A 279 -26.57 -10.36 -33.46
C PRO A 279 -25.68 -11.37 -32.71
N ASN A 280 -24.61 -11.85 -33.36
CA ASN A 280 -23.62 -12.74 -32.76
C ASN A 280 -22.25 -12.06 -32.76
N PRO A 281 -22.02 -11.13 -31.82
CA PRO A 281 -20.77 -10.39 -31.75
C PRO A 281 -19.60 -11.31 -31.43
N TYR A 282 -18.41 -10.92 -31.86
CA TYR A 282 -17.19 -11.65 -31.59
C TYR A 282 -16.79 -11.60 -30.10
N ASN A 283 -16.98 -10.44 -29.45
CA ASN A 283 -16.77 -10.25 -28.01
C ASN A 283 -18.11 -10.26 -27.27
N SER A 284 -18.22 -11.02 -26.20
CA SER A 284 -19.46 -11.18 -25.42
C SER A 284 -19.30 -10.74 -23.96
N GLU A 285 -18.27 -9.97 -23.62
CA GLU A 285 -18.00 -9.50 -22.26
C GLU A 285 -19.21 -8.76 -21.65
N ALA A 286 -19.88 -7.90 -22.42
CA ALA A 286 -21.06 -7.17 -21.96
C ALA A 286 -22.20 -8.09 -21.51
N TYR A 287 -22.41 -9.23 -22.18
CA TYR A 287 -23.37 -10.24 -21.75
C TYR A 287 -22.96 -10.94 -20.45
N TYR A 288 -21.67 -11.23 -20.30
CA TYR A 288 -21.14 -11.83 -19.07
C TYR A 288 -21.31 -10.89 -17.87
N LEU A 289 -20.96 -9.62 -18.04
CA LEU A 289 -21.10 -8.60 -16.99
C LEU A 289 -22.57 -8.37 -16.62
N LEU A 290 -23.47 -8.33 -17.62
CA LEU A 290 -24.91 -8.27 -17.37
C LEU A 290 -25.41 -9.49 -16.61
N GLY A 291 -24.90 -10.69 -16.92
CA GLY A 291 -25.24 -11.91 -16.19
C GLY A 291 -24.86 -11.85 -14.71
N LEU A 292 -23.67 -11.34 -14.39
CA LEU A 292 -23.23 -11.13 -13.02
C LEU A 292 -24.13 -10.13 -12.28
N ASP A 293 -24.39 -9.00 -12.89
CA ASP A 293 -25.23 -7.95 -12.32
C ASP A 293 -26.66 -8.45 -12.03
N LEU A 294 -27.26 -9.18 -12.98
CA LEU A 294 -28.57 -9.80 -12.82
C LEU A 294 -28.62 -10.85 -11.69
N CYS A 295 -27.50 -11.55 -11.42
CA CYS A 295 -27.42 -12.43 -10.25
C CYS A 295 -27.55 -11.63 -8.94
N TYR A 296 -26.87 -10.49 -8.82
CA TYR A 296 -27.01 -9.62 -7.65
C TYR A 296 -28.40 -8.98 -7.53
N LEU A 297 -29.06 -8.72 -8.66
CA LEU A 297 -30.45 -8.26 -8.71
C LEU A 297 -31.48 -9.37 -8.42
N GLY A 298 -31.06 -10.64 -8.25
CA GLY A 298 -31.95 -11.79 -8.04
C GLY A 298 -32.72 -12.24 -9.27
N ARG A 299 -32.35 -11.77 -10.46
CA ARG A 299 -32.98 -12.05 -11.75
C ARG A 299 -32.30 -13.24 -12.43
N GLU A 300 -32.36 -14.42 -11.79
CA GLU A 300 -31.57 -15.60 -12.15
C GLU A 300 -31.87 -16.18 -13.53
N ASP A 301 -33.12 -16.10 -14.01
CA ASP A 301 -33.48 -16.59 -15.35
C ASP A 301 -32.85 -15.72 -16.45
N GLU A 302 -32.93 -14.41 -16.29
CA GLU A 302 -32.29 -13.47 -17.22
C GLU A 302 -30.75 -13.57 -17.15
N ALA A 303 -30.20 -13.81 -15.96
CA ALA A 303 -28.75 -14.04 -15.78
C ALA A 303 -28.31 -15.29 -16.55
N TYR A 304 -29.08 -16.37 -16.46
CA TYR A 304 -28.77 -17.60 -17.19
C TYR A 304 -28.76 -17.37 -18.71
N ASP A 305 -29.76 -16.65 -19.26
CA ASP A 305 -29.81 -16.30 -20.67
C ASP A 305 -28.64 -15.42 -21.10
N ALA A 306 -28.24 -14.47 -20.27
CA ALA A 306 -27.09 -13.61 -20.50
C ALA A 306 -25.78 -14.42 -20.54
N PHE A 307 -25.56 -15.32 -19.57
CA PHE A 307 -24.40 -16.20 -19.56
C PHE A 307 -24.40 -17.18 -20.73
N TYR A 308 -25.57 -17.69 -21.13
CA TYR A 308 -25.69 -18.57 -22.28
C TYR A 308 -25.23 -17.85 -23.57
N LYS A 309 -25.61 -16.59 -23.73
CA LYS A 309 -25.13 -15.76 -24.84
C LYS A 309 -23.66 -15.41 -24.72
N ALA A 310 -23.17 -15.12 -23.52
CA ALA A 310 -21.74 -14.86 -23.27
C ALA A 310 -20.87 -16.09 -23.64
N ALA A 311 -21.32 -17.30 -23.41
CA ALA A 311 -20.61 -18.53 -23.74
C ALA A 311 -20.39 -18.77 -25.25
N TRP A 312 -20.93 -17.93 -26.13
CA TRP A 312 -20.64 -17.97 -27.56
C TRP A 312 -19.24 -17.47 -27.91
N SER A 313 -18.67 -16.62 -27.05
CA SER A 313 -17.28 -16.17 -27.15
C SER A 313 -16.38 -17.09 -26.34
N ASN A 314 -15.30 -17.59 -26.93
CA ASN A 314 -14.38 -18.51 -26.26
C ASN A 314 -13.80 -17.95 -24.95
N GLU A 315 -13.57 -16.65 -24.92
CA GLU A 315 -13.02 -15.95 -23.76
C GLU A 315 -13.93 -16.00 -22.53
N GLN A 316 -15.26 -16.01 -22.74
CA GLN A 316 -16.24 -16.01 -21.65
C GLN A 316 -16.79 -17.41 -21.32
N GLN A 317 -16.37 -18.46 -22.02
CA GLN A 317 -16.97 -19.80 -21.90
C GLN A 317 -16.77 -20.42 -20.53
N GLU A 318 -15.57 -20.36 -19.98
CA GLU A 318 -15.24 -20.96 -18.69
C GLU A 318 -16.24 -20.53 -17.61
N MET A 319 -16.28 -19.23 -17.34
CA MET A 319 -17.09 -18.66 -16.27
C MET A 319 -18.58 -18.65 -16.58
N SER A 320 -18.97 -18.42 -17.83
CA SER A 320 -20.38 -18.50 -18.20
C SER A 320 -20.94 -19.89 -17.96
N PHE A 321 -20.22 -20.95 -18.31
CA PHE A 321 -20.63 -22.32 -18.03
C PHE A 321 -20.64 -22.63 -16.54
N TYR A 322 -19.69 -22.10 -15.78
CA TYR A 322 -19.69 -22.22 -14.32
C TYR A 322 -20.97 -21.62 -13.70
N TYR A 323 -21.30 -20.37 -14.02
CA TYR A 323 -22.50 -19.71 -13.49
C TYR A 323 -23.80 -20.38 -13.96
N MET A 324 -23.87 -20.82 -15.21
CA MET A 324 -25.02 -21.59 -15.68
C MET A 324 -25.16 -22.91 -14.93
N ALA A 325 -24.04 -23.61 -14.62
CA ALA A 325 -24.06 -24.82 -13.80
C ALA A 325 -24.56 -24.53 -12.39
N ALA A 326 -24.06 -23.47 -11.74
CA ALA A 326 -24.49 -23.06 -10.42
C ALA A 326 -26.00 -22.72 -10.38
N LEU A 327 -26.49 -21.94 -11.33
CA LEU A 327 -27.91 -21.57 -11.44
C LEU A 327 -28.81 -22.80 -11.74
N ALA A 328 -28.37 -23.72 -12.59
CA ALA A 328 -29.09 -24.97 -12.84
C ALA A 328 -29.10 -25.87 -11.59
N ALA A 329 -27.98 -25.97 -10.87
CA ALA A 329 -27.90 -26.73 -9.62
C ALA A 329 -28.87 -26.18 -8.57
N LYS A 330 -28.93 -24.86 -8.42
CA LYS A 330 -29.86 -24.16 -7.52
C LYS A 330 -31.33 -24.48 -7.81
N LYS A 331 -31.65 -24.75 -9.08
CA LYS A 331 -32.98 -25.22 -9.53
C LYS A 331 -33.14 -26.73 -9.50
N SER A 332 -32.20 -27.47 -8.88
CA SER A 332 -32.16 -28.93 -8.83
C SER A 332 -32.11 -29.63 -10.22
N GLN A 333 -31.64 -28.93 -11.25
CA GLN A 333 -31.44 -29.48 -12.61
C GLN A 333 -30.02 -30.05 -12.72
N PHE A 334 -29.73 -31.10 -11.95
CA PHE A 334 -28.39 -31.60 -11.71
C PHE A 334 -27.71 -32.15 -12.96
N GLU A 335 -28.45 -32.82 -13.88
CA GLU A 335 -27.89 -33.30 -15.15
C GLU A 335 -27.44 -32.13 -16.04
N THR A 336 -28.26 -31.10 -16.17
CA THR A 336 -27.92 -29.87 -16.94
C THR A 336 -26.74 -29.14 -16.30
N ALA A 337 -26.73 -29.05 -14.97
CA ALA A 337 -25.60 -28.46 -14.24
C ALA A 337 -24.31 -29.24 -14.50
N LEU A 338 -24.36 -30.60 -14.50
CA LEU A 338 -23.20 -31.42 -14.80
C LEU A 338 -22.69 -31.23 -16.23
N GLU A 339 -23.57 -31.08 -17.20
CA GLU A 339 -23.19 -30.81 -18.60
C GLU A 339 -22.45 -29.45 -18.70
N HIS A 340 -22.96 -28.41 -18.04
CA HIS A 340 -22.35 -27.10 -18.07
C HIS A 340 -21.00 -27.08 -17.36
N ILE A 341 -20.88 -27.70 -16.18
CA ILE A 341 -19.62 -27.70 -15.45
C ILE A 341 -18.53 -28.52 -16.17
N ASP A 342 -18.91 -29.60 -16.87
CA ASP A 342 -17.97 -30.32 -17.70
C ASP A 342 -17.43 -29.44 -18.84
N ARG A 343 -18.25 -28.58 -19.45
CA ARG A 343 -17.82 -27.58 -20.46
C ARG A 343 -16.91 -26.51 -19.88
N SER A 344 -17.17 -26.05 -18.67
CA SER A 344 -16.29 -25.11 -17.95
C SER A 344 -14.90 -25.72 -17.77
N LEU A 345 -14.83 -26.94 -17.27
CA LEU A 345 -13.58 -27.65 -16.99
C LEU A 345 -12.77 -28.01 -18.26
N VAL A 346 -13.42 -28.10 -19.44
CA VAL A 346 -12.70 -28.21 -20.72
C VAL A 346 -11.84 -26.96 -20.99
N LYS A 347 -12.25 -25.79 -20.47
CA LYS A 347 -11.52 -24.52 -20.66
C LYS A 347 -10.45 -24.29 -19.60
N ASN A 348 -10.74 -24.65 -18.36
CA ASN A 348 -9.78 -24.60 -17.27
C ASN A 348 -9.96 -25.82 -16.35
N ALA A 349 -9.13 -26.84 -16.60
CA ALA A 349 -9.14 -28.09 -15.84
C ALA A 349 -8.75 -27.92 -14.36
N HIS A 350 -8.09 -26.81 -14.00
CA HIS A 350 -7.60 -26.48 -12.66
C HIS A 350 -8.53 -25.55 -11.87
N ASN A 351 -9.68 -25.17 -12.41
CA ASN A 351 -10.65 -24.37 -11.67
C ASN A 351 -11.23 -25.18 -10.49
N ILE A 352 -10.66 -24.99 -9.30
CA ILE A 352 -11.01 -25.74 -8.08
C ILE A 352 -12.49 -25.59 -7.72
N LYS A 353 -13.09 -24.41 -7.88
CA LYS A 353 -14.53 -24.21 -7.63
C LYS A 353 -15.40 -25.03 -8.59
N ALA A 354 -15.04 -25.04 -9.86
CA ALA A 354 -15.74 -25.87 -10.87
C ALA A 354 -15.56 -27.37 -10.57
N ARG A 355 -14.37 -27.79 -10.15
CA ARG A 355 -14.07 -29.16 -9.74
C ARG A 355 -14.87 -29.57 -8.51
N GLY A 356 -14.98 -28.72 -7.50
CA GLY A 356 -15.80 -28.93 -6.29
C GLY A 356 -17.29 -29.05 -6.63
N LEU A 357 -17.82 -28.13 -7.46
CA LEU A 357 -19.22 -28.23 -7.93
C LEU A 357 -19.48 -29.54 -8.69
N ARG A 358 -18.54 -29.95 -9.54
CA ARG A 358 -18.64 -31.22 -10.28
C ARG A 358 -18.68 -32.42 -9.34
N ALA A 359 -17.81 -32.45 -8.32
CA ALA A 359 -17.81 -33.54 -7.32
C ALA A 359 -19.14 -33.62 -6.59
N TRP A 360 -19.66 -32.49 -6.13
CA TRP A 360 -20.97 -32.40 -5.45
C TRP A 360 -22.11 -32.84 -6.38
N LEU A 361 -22.16 -32.42 -7.65
CA LEU A 361 -23.16 -32.84 -8.63
C LEU A 361 -23.13 -34.33 -8.89
N LEU A 362 -21.96 -34.94 -9.00
CA LEU A 362 -21.80 -36.38 -9.15
C LEU A 362 -22.37 -37.14 -7.96
N ALA A 363 -22.16 -36.66 -6.75
CA ALA A 363 -22.75 -37.24 -5.54
C ALA A 363 -24.29 -37.12 -5.53
N LYS A 364 -24.83 -35.93 -5.88
CA LYS A 364 -26.29 -35.71 -5.98
C LYS A 364 -26.96 -36.58 -7.03
N LEU A 365 -26.26 -36.94 -8.09
CA LEU A 365 -26.75 -37.85 -9.14
C LEU A 365 -26.55 -39.35 -8.82
N GLY A 366 -26.07 -39.68 -7.60
CA GLY A 366 -25.81 -41.07 -7.19
C GLY A 366 -24.64 -41.75 -7.91
N LYS A 367 -23.77 -40.96 -8.55
CA LYS A 367 -22.54 -41.45 -9.24
C LYS A 367 -21.39 -41.58 -8.26
N GLU A 368 -21.56 -42.29 -7.17
CA GLU A 368 -20.67 -42.33 -6.00
C GLU A 368 -19.21 -42.59 -6.34
N LYS A 369 -18.92 -43.59 -7.20
CA LYS A 369 -17.54 -43.91 -7.61
C LYS A 369 -16.86 -42.77 -8.39
N ALA A 370 -17.62 -42.07 -9.23
CA ALA A 370 -17.09 -40.96 -9.98
C ALA A 370 -16.88 -39.73 -9.07
N ALA A 371 -17.78 -39.51 -8.12
CA ALA A 371 -17.65 -38.47 -7.10
C ALA A 371 -16.40 -38.72 -6.24
N ALA A 372 -16.24 -39.93 -5.69
CA ALA A 372 -15.08 -40.28 -4.86
C ALA A 372 -13.75 -40.06 -5.58
N ARG A 373 -13.66 -40.52 -6.85
CA ARG A 373 -12.44 -40.27 -7.65
C ARG A 373 -12.20 -38.79 -7.88
N MET A 374 -13.23 -38.02 -8.19
CA MET A 374 -13.09 -36.57 -8.43
C MET A 374 -12.65 -35.84 -7.16
N ILE A 375 -13.14 -36.25 -5.99
CA ILE A 375 -12.72 -35.71 -4.70
C ILE A 375 -11.23 -36.02 -4.44
N GLU A 376 -10.80 -37.25 -4.68
CA GLU A 376 -9.40 -37.67 -4.53
C GLU A 376 -8.48 -36.84 -5.44
N ASP A 377 -8.82 -36.73 -6.74
CA ASP A 377 -8.09 -35.95 -7.71
C ASP A 377 -8.04 -34.44 -7.34
N ASN A 378 -9.09 -33.91 -6.72
CA ASN A 378 -9.14 -32.52 -6.27
C ASN A 378 -8.23 -32.27 -5.08
N LEU A 379 -8.26 -33.17 -4.09
CA LEU A 379 -7.43 -33.05 -2.89
C LEU A 379 -5.95 -33.31 -3.14
N GLU A 380 -5.63 -34.10 -4.19
CA GLU A 380 -4.25 -34.25 -4.68
C GLU A 380 -3.77 -32.96 -5.35
N LEU A 381 -4.64 -32.31 -6.13
CA LEU A 381 -4.32 -31.04 -6.79
C LEU A 381 -4.20 -29.87 -5.80
N ASP A 382 -5.15 -29.77 -4.88
CA ASP A 382 -5.19 -28.75 -3.86
C ASP A 382 -5.71 -29.28 -2.51
N PRO A 383 -4.82 -29.53 -1.53
CA PRO A 383 -5.20 -29.95 -0.19
C PRO A 383 -6.11 -28.97 0.56
N PHE A 384 -6.21 -27.72 0.10
CA PHE A 384 -7.07 -26.68 0.65
C PHE A 384 -8.42 -26.54 -0.10
N ASP A 385 -8.78 -27.49 -0.97
CA ASP A 385 -10.15 -27.61 -1.50
C ASP A 385 -11.08 -28.10 -0.40
N PHE A 386 -11.53 -27.19 0.44
CA PHE A 386 -12.38 -27.49 1.57
C PHE A 386 -13.74 -28.04 1.16
N VAL A 387 -14.25 -27.65 -0.01
CA VAL A 387 -15.50 -28.22 -0.55
C VAL A 387 -15.35 -29.73 -0.76
N SER A 388 -14.30 -30.17 -1.47
CA SER A 388 -14.01 -31.58 -1.67
C SER A 388 -13.72 -32.31 -0.34
N GLY A 389 -13.05 -31.63 0.60
CA GLY A 389 -12.83 -32.15 1.95
C GLY A 389 -14.16 -32.45 2.69
N PHE A 390 -15.13 -31.55 2.66
CA PHE A 390 -16.46 -31.77 3.25
C PHE A 390 -17.24 -32.87 2.51
N GLU A 391 -17.18 -32.92 1.19
CA GLU A 391 -17.81 -33.99 0.40
C GLU A 391 -17.21 -35.37 0.73
N ALA A 392 -15.89 -35.47 0.92
CA ALA A 392 -15.24 -36.70 1.38
C ALA A 392 -15.75 -37.14 2.74
N ILE A 393 -15.88 -36.21 3.70
CA ILE A 393 -16.43 -36.49 5.03
C ILE A 393 -17.90 -36.95 4.96
N LYS A 394 -18.70 -36.36 4.08
CA LYS A 394 -20.10 -36.77 3.89
C LYS A 394 -20.20 -38.19 3.35
N ALA A 395 -19.33 -38.60 2.46
CA ALA A 395 -19.29 -39.92 1.86
C ALA A 395 -18.78 -41.03 2.80
N GLU A 396 -18.08 -40.69 3.89
CA GLU A 396 -17.55 -41.66 4.84
C GLU A 396 -18.64 -42.20 5.75
N ASN A 397 -18.72 -43.54 5.85
CA ASN A 397 -19.73 -44.23 6.65
C ASN A 397 -19.25 -44.64 8.05
N ASP A 398 -17.95 -44.81 8.24
CA ASP A 398 -17.34 -45.10 9.53
C ASP A 398 -17.31 -43.85 10.41
N SER A 399 -17.98 -43.85 11.53
CA SER A 399 -18.15 -42.69 12.39
C SER A 399 -16.84 -42.21 13.03
N GLU A 400 -15.92 -43.12 13.39
CA GLU A 400 -14.63 -42.76 13.99
C GLU A 400 -13.73 -42.12 12.93
N LYS A 401 -13.67 -42.70 11.74
CA LYS A 401 -12.93 -42.19 10.60
C LYS A 401 -13.51 -40.85 10.15
N LYS A 402 -14.81 -40.71 10.05
CA LYS A 402 -15.51 -39.47 9.71
C LYS A 402 -15.16 -38.35 10.67
N GLN A 403 -15.17 -38.61 11.99
CA GLN A 403 -14.79 -37.63 12.99
C GLN A 403 -13.32 -37.24 12.86
N LYS A 404 -12.42 -38.18 12.65
CA LYS A 404 -11.00 -37.89 12.41
C LYS A 404 -10.79 -37.04 11.18
N MET A 405 -11.44 -37.35 10.05
CA MET A 405 -11.35 -36.51 8.82
C MET A 405 -11.86 -35.08 9.08
N LEU A 406 -12.92 -34.94 9.88
CA LEU A 406 -13.45 -33.62 10.22
C LEU A 406 -12.47 -32.84 11.10
N ASP A 407 -11.83 -33.49 12.08
CA ASP A 407 -10.83 -32.87 12.94
C ASP A 407 -9.61 -32.45 12.14
N ASP A 408 -9.14 -33.30 11.20
CA ASP A 408 -8.01 -33.00 10.31
C ASP A 408 -8.34 -31.82 9.40
N LEU A 409 -9.54 -31.77 8.79
CA LEU A 409 -10.00 -30.67 7.94
C LEU A 409 -10.12 -29.35 8.74
N ASN A 410 -10.72 -29.40 9.93
CA ASN A 410 -10.78 -28.23 10.82
C ASN A 410 -9.39 -27.75 11.25
N GLY A 411 -8.43 -28.67 11.40
CA GLY A 411 -7.02 -28.36 11.62
C GLY A 411 -6.41 -27.55 10.48
N LEU A 412 -6.67 -27.93 9.22
CA LEU A 412 -6.25 -27.18 8.03
C LEU A 412 -6.95 -25.82 7.93
N MET A 413 -8.22 -25.75 8.25
CA MET A 413 -9.00 -24.50 8.26
C MET A 413 -8.61 -23.56 9.41
N ARG A 414 -7.83 -24.02 10.39
CA ARG A 414 -7.25 -23.24 11.51
C ARG A 414 -8.27 -22.46 12.36
N ASN A 415 -9.52 -22.87 12.37
CA ASN A 415 -10.60 -22.10 12.97
C ASN A 415 -10.63 -20.62 12.51
N PHE A 416 -10.17 -20.36 11.27
CA PHE A 416 -10.17 -19.03 10.67
C PHE A 416 -11.48 -18.80 9.94
N GLN A 417 -12.29 -17.88 10.43
CA GLN A 417 -13.67 -17.66 10.00
C GLN A 417 -13.85 -17.51 8.49
N GLU A 418 -12.91 -16.89 7.79
CA GLU A 418 -13.03 -16.66 6.34
C GLU A 418 -12.98 -17.97 5.53
N ASN A 419 -12.26 -18.98 5.99
CA ASN A 419 -12.23 -20.29 5.33
C ASN A 419 -13.62 -20.94 5.35
N TYR A 420 -14.32 -20.85 6.48
CA TYR A 420 -15.68 -21.39 6.60
C TYR A 420 -16.71 -20.57 5.83
N LEU A 421 -16.60 -19.22 5.87
CA LEU A 421 -17.47 -18.32 5.11
C LEU A 421 -17.31 -18.53 3.60
N MET A 422 -16.08 -18.63 3.11
CA MET A 422 -15.80 -18.86 1.68
C MET A 422 -16.39 -20.19 1.21
N THR A 423 -16.11 -21.28 1.94
CA THR A 423 -16.63 -22.62 1.62
C THR A 423 -18.16 -22.67 1.67
N ALA A 424 -18.77 -22.06 2.68
CA ALA A 424 -20.21 -22.00 2.81
C ALA A 424 -20.87 -21.20 1.68
N ARG A 425 -20.25 -20.11 1.21
CA ARG A 425 -20.75 -19.35 0.06
C ARG A 425 -20.68 -20.16 -1.23
N ASP A 426 -19.62 -20.96 -1.44
CA ASP A 426 -19.53 -21.83 -2.60
C ASP A 426 -20.70 -22.83 -2.63
N PHE A 427 -21.01 -23.51 -1.51
CA PHE A 427 -22.19 -24.36 -1.42
C PHE A 427 -23.51 -23.61 -1.62
N ALA A 428 -23.65 -22.44 -1.02
CA ALA A 428 -24.88 -21.63 -1.13
C ALA A 428 -25.12 -21.12 -2.54
N GLN A 429 -24.07 -20.82 -3.32
CA GLN A 429 -24.16 -20.41 -4.70
C GLN A 429 -24.82 -21.49 -5.58
N TRP A 430 -24.70 -22.75 -5.18
CA TRP A 430 -25.31 -23.90 -5.87
C TRP A 430 -26.69 -24.32 -5.28
N GLY A 431 -27.17 -23.56 -4.28
CA GLY A 431 -28.41 -23.88 -3.56
C GLY A 431 -28.24 -24.95 -2.48
N ALA A 432 -27.02 -25.35 -2.14
CA ALA A 432 -26.73 -26.33 -1.10
C ALA A 432 -26.68 -25.69 0.29
N TYR A 433 -27.78 -25.05 0.70
CA TYR A 433 -27.83 -24.25 1.94
C TYR A 433 -27.63 -25.10 3.21
N GLU A 434 -28.10 -26.35 3.22
CA GLU A 434 -27.85 -27.27 4.32
C GLU A 434 -26.35 -27.53 4.53
N ASP A 435 -25.62 -27.79 3.43
CA ASP A 435 -24.18 -27.99 3.45
C ASP A 435 -23.45 -26.71 3.90
N ALA A 436 -23.89 -25.54 3.40
CA ALA A 436 -23.34 -24.25 3.82
C ALA A 436 -23.50 -24.03 5.33
N VAL A 437 -24.66 -24.28 5.91
CA VAL A 437 -24.90 -24.14 7.36
C VAL A 437 -24.07 -25.14 8.16
N LEU A 438 -23.92 -26.38 7.68
CA LEU A 438 -23.07 -27.39 8.31
C LEU A 438 -21.62 -26.94 8.40
N VAL A 439 -21.08 -26.36 7.32
CA VAL A 439 -19.73 -25.80 7.28
C VAL A 439 -19.57 -24.66 8.29
N LEU A 440 -20.49 -23.69 8.29
CA LEU A 440 -20.42 -22.56 9.22
C LEU A 440 -20.41 -22.98 10.68
N LYS A 441 -21.17 -24.05 11.02
CA LYS A 441 -21.26 -24.61 12.38
C LYS A 441 -19.99 -25.30 12.86
N GLN A 442 -19.02 -25.60 11.96
CA GLN A 442 -17.71 -26.16 12.35
C GLN A 442 -16.79 -25.11 12.95
N CYS A 443 -16.95 -23.85 12.58
CA CYS A 443 -16.15 -22.76 13.16
C CYS A 443 -16.58 -22.49 14.60
N THR A 444 -15.68 -22.64 15.55
CA THR A 444 -15.96 -22.40 16.98
C THR A 444 -15.76 -20.94 17.40
N LYS A 445 -15.20 -20.12 16.50
CA LYS A 445 -14.96 -18.70 16.75
C LYS A 445 -16.30 -17.95 16.79
N LYS A 446 -16.44 -17.08 17.78
CA LYS A 446 -17.60 -16.18 17.87
C LYS A 446 -17.36 -15.00 16.91
N TYR A 447 -17.89 -15.07 15.71
CA TYR A 447 -17.71 -14.05 14.69
C TYR A 447 -19.06 -13.71 14.05
N PRO A 448 -19.48 -12.44 14.04
CA PRO A 448 -20.84 -12.04 13.67
C PRO A 448 -21.28 -12.55 12.29
N MET A 449 -20.42 -12.44 11.27
CA MET A 449 -20.79 -12.81 9.91
C MET A 449 -21.07 -14.31 9.75
N LEU A 450 -20.45 -15.20 10.54
CA LEU A 450 -20.80 -16.64 10.53
C LEU A 450 -22.28 -16.85 10.86
N TYR A 451 -22.78 -16.12 11.85
CA TYR A 451 -24.17 -16.25 12.30
C TYR A 451 -25.15 -15.51 11.38
N TYR A 452 -24.79 -14.34 10.80
CA TYR A 452 -25.61 -13.67 9.80
C TYR A 452 -25.78 -14.52 8.54
N TYR A 453 -24.70 -15.14 8.03
CA TYR A 453 -24.76 -16.04 6.90
C TYR A 453 -25.55 -17.32 7.23
N ALA A 454 -25.36 -17.90 8.41
CA ALA A 454 -26.13 -19.04 8.84
C ALA A 454 -27.64 -18.73 8.87
N ALA A 455 -28.03 -17.58 9.46
CA ALA A 455 -29.42 -17.13 9.49
C ALA A 455 -30.02 -16.95 8.09
N TYR A 456 -29.26 -16.32 7.19
CA TYR A 456 -29.71 -16.12 5.83
C TYR A 456 -29.94 -17.43 5.07
N TYR A 457 -29.08 -18.44 5.27
CA TYR A 457 -29.22 -19.75 4.66
C TYR A 457 -30.31 -20.60 5.34
N GLU A 458 -30.45 -20.51 6.66
CA GLU A 458 -31.53 -21.17 7.43
C GLU A 458 -32.92 -20.66 6.97
N GLU A 459 -33.05 -19.34 6.68
CA GLU A 459 -34.28 -18.78 6.10
C GLU A 459 -34.56 -19.35 4.69
N LYS A 460 -33.52 -19.46 3.81
CA LYS A 460 -33.67 -20.07 2.49
C LYS A 460 -34.14 -21.53 2.53
N MET A 461 -33.95 -22.22 3.65
CA MET A 461 -34.43 -23.57 3.89
C MET A 461 -35.83 -23.61 4.56
N GLY A 462 -36.38 -22.45 4.93
CA GLY A 462 -37.64 -22.33 5.67
C GLY A 462 -37.49 -22.65 7.17
N GLU A 463 -36.27 -22.56 7.71
CA GLU A 463 -35.97 -22.85 9.12
C GLU A 463 -36.00 -21.55 9.97
N ASP A 464 -37.14 -20.83 9.98
CA ASP A 464 -37.29 -19.49 10.55
C ASP A 464 -36.84 -19.39 12.02
N GLU A 465 -37.14 -20.42 12.86
CA GLU A 465 -36.74 -20.43 14.27
C GLU A 465 -35.21 -20.59 14.46
N ALA A 466 -34.54 -21.30 13.57
CA ALA A 466 -33.09 -21.41 13.57
C ALA A 466 -32.46 -20.09 13.13
N ALA A 467 -32.98 -19.50 12.04
CA ALA A 467 -32.56 -18.20 11.53
C ALA A 467 -32.64 -17.11 12.61
N LYS A 468 -33.76 -17.04 13.33
CA LYS A 468 -33.93 -16.08 14.44
C LYS A 468 -32.86 -16.25 15.54
N LYS A 469 -32.61 -17.51 15.96
CA LYS A 469 -31.56 -17.79 16.96
C LYS A 469 -30.16 -17.41 16.46
N SER A 470 -29.88 -17.59 15.18
CA SER A 470 -28.63 -17.22 14.56
C SER A 470 -28.47 -15.67 14.49
N LEU A 471 -29.55 -14.93 14.16
CA LEU A 471 -29.58 -13.47 14.22
C LEU A 471 -29.31 -12.93 15.63
N GLU A 472 -29.97 -13.56 16.65
CA GLU A 472 -29.73 -13.15 18.06
C GLU A 472 -28.27 -13.38 18.49
N LYS A 473 -27.64 -14.48 18.04
CA LYS A 473 -26.20 -14.70 18.29
C LYS A 473 -25.33 -13.66 17.60
N ALA A 474 -25.62 -13.32 16.36
CA ALA A 474 -24.88 -12.32 15.60
C ALA A 474 -24.89 -10.94 16.29
N GLU A 475 -26.08 -10.46 16.70
CA GLU A 475 -26.25 -9.18 17.38
C GLU A 475 -25.56 -9.12 18.77
N ASN A 476 -25.35 -10.29 19.41
CA ASN A 476 -24.68 -10.41 20.71
C ASN A 476 -23.16 -10.65 20.61
N CYS A 477 -22.62 -10.87 19.41
CA CYS A 477 -21.18 -11.01 19.21
C CYS A 477 -20.44 -9.68 19.44
N ASP A 478 -19.17 -9.77 19.80
CA ASP A 478 -18.27 -8.63 19.73
C ASP A 478 -18.14 -8.16 18.27
N SER A 479 -17.97 -6.83 18.08
CA SER A 479 -17.78 -6.24 16.76
C SER A 479 -16.32 -6.09 16.35
N ASP A 480 -15.40 -6.35 17.26
CA ASP A 480 -13.97 -6.18 17.02
C ASP A 480 -13.49 -7.07 15.88
N TYR A 481 -12.68 -6.48 15.00
CA TYR A 481 -12.08 -7.14 13.83
C TYR A 481 -13.09 -7.79 12.86
N CYS A 482 -14.33 -7.27 12.82
CA CYS A 482 -15.33 -7.70 11.86
C CYS A 482 -15.53 -6.65 10.77
N PHE A 483 -15.05 -6.95 9.55
CA PHE A 483 -15.03 -6.04 8.41
C PHE A 483 -15.65 -6.69 7.16
N PRO A 484 -16.99 -6.65 7.00
CA PRO A 484 -17.65 -7.11 5.78
C PRO A 484 -17.09 -6.40 4.56
N ASN A 485 -16.78 -7.18 3.50
CA ASN A 485 -16.10 -6.65 2.33
C ASN A 485 -16.54 -7.29 1.00
N LYS A 486 -17.50 -8.21 1.04
CA LYS A 486 -18.03 -8.88 -0.14
C LYS A 486 -19.34 -8.25 -0.57
N LEU A 487 -19.64 -8.31 -1.88
CA LEU A 487 -20.95 -7.84 -2.38
C LEU A 487 -22.10 -8.70 -1.84
N ASP A 488 -21.86 -9.99 -1.60
CA ASP A 488 -22.84 -10.91 -0.97
C ASP A 488 -23.25 -10.45 0.43
N ASP A 489 -22.35 -9.80 1.18
CA ASP A 489 -22.64 -9.27 2.51
C ASP A 489 -23.80 -8.27 2.50
N ILE A 490 -24.04 -7.58 1.36
CA ILE A 490 -25.15 -6.63 1.20
C ILE A 490 -26.48 -7.34 1.40
N ALA A 491 -26.71 -8.45 0.70
CA ALA A 491 -27.95 -9.20 0.80
C ALA A 491 -28.15 -9.81 2.20
N VAL A 492 -27.09 -10.38 2.77
CA VAL A 492 -27.10 -11.01 4.10
C VAL A 492 -27.39 -10.00 5.21
N LEU A 493 -26.72 -8.85 5.19
CA LEU A 493 -26.93 -7.81 6.22
C LEU A 493 -28.25 -7.06 6.02
N THR A 494 -28.70 -6.86 4.79
CA THR A 494 -30.04 -6.32 4.50
C THR A 494 -31.12 -7.23 5.05
N PHE A 495 -31.03 -8.52 4.80
CA PHE A 495 -31.95 -9.52 5.40
C PHE A 495 -31.95 -9.44 6.93
N ALA A 496 -30.78 -9.35 7.56
CA ALA A 496 -30.69 -9.24 9.01
C ALA A 496 -31.38 -7.97 9.53
N ILE A 497 -31.19 -6.84 8.87
CA ILE A 497 -31.85 -5.56 9.21
C ILE A 497 -33.37 -5.66 9.07
N GLU A 498 -33.86 -6.27 8.00
CA GLU A 498 -35.30 -6.48 7.75
C GLU A 498 -35.93 -7.39 8.81
N ASN A 499 -35.16 -8.36 9.34
CA ASN A 499 -35.59 -9.29 10.39
C ASN A 499 -35.25 -8.80 11.81
N GLY A 500 -35.07 -7.51 12.02
CA GLY A 500 -35.03 -6.87 13.34
C GLY A 500 -33.65 -6.62 13.93
N CYS A 501 -32.56 -6.97 13.26
CA CYS A 501 -31.20 -6.65 13.68
C CYS A 501 -30.90 -5.16 13.44
N LYS A 502 -31.20 -4.31 14.41
CA LYS A 502 -31.07 -2.84 14.25
C LYS A 502 -29.81 -2.25 14.88
N LYS A 503 -29.05 -3.05 15.66
CA LYS A 503 -27.86 -2.56 16.37
C LYS A 503 -26.60 -2.69 15.54
N LYS A 504 -26.16 -3.94 15.24
CA LYS A 504 -24.87 -4.22 14.61
C LYS A 504 -24.95 -4.44 13.10
N ALA A 505 -26.02 -5.06 12.59
CA ALA A 505 -26.15 -5.27 11.16
C ALA A 505 -26.11 -3.96 10.35
N PRO A 506 -26.80 -2.86 10.75
CA PRO A 506 -26.67 -1.56 10.05
C PRO A 506 -25.26 -0.98 10.16
N TYR A 507 -24.58 -1.17 11.30
CA TYR A 507 -23.18 -0.74 11.45
C TYR A 507 -22.27 -1.41 10.42
N TYR A 508 -22.36 -2.73 10.28
CA TYR A 508 -21.55 -3.46 9.32
C TYR A 508 -21.86 -3.09 7.87
N LEU A 509 -23.15 -3.00 7.52
CA LEU A 509 -23.56 -2.61 6.18
C LEU A 509 -23.17 -1.15 5.87
N GLY A 510 -23.26 -0.26 6.85
CA GLY A 510 -22.80 1.10 6.75
C GLY A 510 -21.29 1.20 6.46
N ASN A 511 -20.48 0.38 7.14
CA ASN A 511 -19.04 0.30 6.88
C ASN A 511 -18.76 -0.15 5.44
N LEU A 512 -19.47 -1.18 4.96
CA LEU A 512 -19.35 -1.67 3.59
C LEU A 512 -19.72 -0.58 2.57
N PHE A 513 -20.86 0.08 2.77
CA PHE A 513 -21.29 1.14 1.85
C PHE A 513 -20.38 2.37 1.88
N TYR A 514 -19.75 2.66 3.01
CA TYR A 514 -18.76 3.76 3.07
C TYR A 514 -17.54 3.45 2.20
N ASP A 515 -17.02 2.22 2.27
CA ASP A 515 -15.97 1.74 1.38
C ASP A 515 -16.43 1.79 -0.10
N LYS A 516 -17.67 1.43 -0.37
CA LYS A 516 -18.28 1.45 -1.71
C LYS A 516 -18.71 2.84 -2.19
N LEU A 517 -18.34 3.90 -1.48
CA LEU A 517 -18.62 5.31 -1.79
C LEU A 517 -20.11 5.68 -1.78
N GLN A 518 -20.96 4.87 -1.16
CA GLN A 518 -22.38 5.15 -0.97
C GLN A 518 -22.60 5.87 0.37
N TRP A 519 -21.95 7.02 0.55
CA TRP A 519 -21.82 7.71 1.84
C TRP A 519 -23.14 8.08 2.49
N LYS A 520 -24.15 8.48 1.70
CA LYS A 520 -25.48 8.82 2.23
C LYS A 520 -26.15 7.62 2.88
N LYS A 521 -26.16 6.48 2.17
CA LYS A 521 -26.70 5.22 2.72
C LYS A 521 -25.93 4.75 3.96
N SER A 522 -24.61 4.95 3.97
CA SER A 522 -23.78 4.67 5.14
C SER A 522 -24.22 5.45 6.38
N VAL A 523 -24.41 6.76 6.24
CA VAL A 523 -24.85 7.61 7.34
C VAL A 523 -26.24 7.20 7.84
N GLU A 524 -27.20 6.97 6.93
CA GLU A 524 -28.55 6.49 7.27
C GLU A 524 -28.53 5.18 8.07
N LEU A 525 -27.64 4.25 7.72
CA LEU A 525 -27.47 2.98 8.42
C LEU A 525 -26.81 3.15 9.79
N TRP A 526 -25.79 3.99 9.88
CA TRP A 526 -25.14 4.27 11.16
C TRP A 526 -26.03 5.02 12.12
N GLU A 527 -26.85 5.98 11.63
CA GLU A 527 -27.90 6.63 12.42
C GLU A 527 -28.97 5.63 12.91
N MET A 528 -29.33 4.64 12.08
CA MET A 528 -30.22 3.54 12.49
C MET A 528 -29.60 2.72 13.64
N SER A 529 -28.33 2.41 13.55
CA SER A 529 -27.58 1.68 14.57
C SER A 529 -27.44 2.49 15.86
N GLU A 530 -27.12 3.78 15.77
CA GLU A 530 -27.06 4.72 16.89
C GLU A 530 -28.39 4.80 17.64
N ASN A 531 -29.50 4.97 16.89
CA ASN A 531 -30.85 5.02 17.48
C ASN A 531 -31.22 3.73 18.24
N ALA A 532 -30.66 2.58 17.86
CA ALA A 532 -30.88 1.30 18.54
C ALA A 532 -29.92 1.09 19.72
N ASP A 533 -28.73 1.64 19.67
CA ASP A 533 -27.71 1.54 20.74
C ASP A 533 -26.76 2.74 20.71
N ASP A 534 -27.08 3.80 21.47
CA ASP A 534 -26.27 5.03 21.54
C ASP A 534 -25.03 4.91 22.44
N THR A 535 -24.76 3.72 22.98
CA THR A 535 -23.58 3.42 23.80
C THR A 535 -22.43 2.83 23.00
N PHE A 536 -22.62 2.57 21.70
CA PHE A 536 -21.63 1.98 20.83
C PHE A 536 -20.67 3.07 20.26
N SER A 537 -19.55 3.28 20.93
CA SER A 537 -18.58 4.36 20.67
C SER A 537 -18.14 4.44 19.20
N ILE A 538 -17.91 3.32 18.52
CA ILE A 538 -17.39 3.29 17.15
C ILE A 538 -18.39 3.88 16.14
N ILE A 539 -19.70 3.75 16.37
CA ILE A 539 -20.72 4.35 15.48
C ILE A 539 -20.62 5.87 15.50
N HIS A 540 -20.53 6.45 16.70
CA HIS A 540 -20.37 7.89 16.86
C HIS A 540 -19.08 8.39 16.17
N ARG A 541 -17.99 7.63 16.30
CA ARG A 541 -16.73 7.92 15.59
C ARG A 541 -16.93 7.90 14.08
N ASN A 542 -17.60 6.88 13.53
CA ASN A 542 -17.83 6.74 12.09
C ASN A 542 -18.75 7.86 11.55
N LEU A 543 -19.85 8.15 12.28
CA LEU A 543 -20.75 9.27 11.97
C LEU A 543 -20.00 10.60 11.95
N ALA A 544 -19.12 10.85 12.92
CA ALA A 544 -18.35 12.09 12.99
C ALA A 544 -17.48 12.29 11.74
N LEU A 545 -16.77 11.24 11.31
CA LEU A 545 -15.94 11.31 10.10
C LEU A 545 -16.78 11.55 8.84
N ALA A 546 -17.92 10.87 8.71
CA ALA A 546 -18.80 11.05 7.56
C ALA A 546 -19.45 12.44 7.54
N TYR A 547 -19.92 12.94 8.69
CA TYR A 547 -20.51 14.28 8.78
C TYR A 547 -19.49 15.35 8.36
N TYR A 548 -18.24 15.26 8.82
CA TYR A 548 -17.22 16.23 8.42
C TYR A 548 -16.85 16.08 6.94
N ASN A 549 -16.40 14.88 6.54
CA ASN A 549 -15.75 14.66 5.26
C ASN A 549 -16.73 14.60 4.07
N LYS A 550 -17.98 14.18 4.31
CA LYS A 550 -18.93 13.89 3.21
C LYS A 550 -20.20 14.73 3.26
N MET A 551 -20.60 15.18 4.45
CA MET A 551 -21.83 15.98 4.62
C MET A 551 -21.54 17.46 4.89
N GLY A 552 -20.28 17.82 5.20
CA GLY A 552 -19.89 19.20 5.52
C GLY A 552 -20.47 19.75 6.83
N ASP A 553 -20.98 18.86 7.71
CA ASP A 553 -21.55 19.23 9.00
C ASP A 553 -20.53 19.10 10.15
N SER A 554 -19.71 20.12 10.30
CA SER A 554 -18.69 20.20 11.35
C SER A 554 -19.29 20.20 12.77
N LYS A 555 -20.53 20.68 12.97
CA LYS A 555 -21.16 20.70 14.28
C LYS A 555 -21.63 19.32 14.72
N ALA A 556 -22.27 18.59 13.82
CA ALA A 556 -22.62 17.20 14.05
C ALA A 556 -21.35 16.35 14.26
N ALA A 557 -20.34 16.50 13.40
CA ALA A 557 -19.07 15.80 13.53
C ALA A 557 -18.43 15.96 14.92
N LYS A 558 -18.38 17.20 15.41
CA LYS A 558 -17.86 17.49 16.76
C LYS A 558 -18.67 16.80 17.86
N ARG A 559 -20.01 16.94 17.83
CA ARG A 559 -20.89 16.30 18.81
C ARG A 559 -20.68 14.79 18.88
N GLU A 560 -20.65 14.13 17.73
CA GLU A 560 -20.50 12.68 17.65
C GLU A 560 -19.11 12.23 18.12
N LEU A 561 -18.05 12.94 17.76
CA LEU A 561 -16.70 12.52 18.17
C LEU A 561 -16.44 12.77 19.66
N GLU A 562 -16.99 13.85 20.22
CA GLU A 562 -16.98 14.08 21.67
C GLU A 562 -17.78 12.99 22.42
N LYS A 563 -18.93 12.54 21.88
CA LYS A 563 -19.72 11.44 22.43
C LYS A 563 -18.91 10.14 22.36
N ALA A 564 -18.31 9.82 21.21
CA ALA A 564 -17.46 8.64 21.04
C ALA A 564 -16.36 8.56 22.11
N PHE A 565 -15.63 9.67 22.30
CA PHE A 565 -14.58 9.73 23.31
C PHE A 565 -15.13 9.68 24.75
N SER A 566 -16.31 10.24 25.00
CA SER A 566 -16.94 10.16 26.32
C SER A 566 -17.32 8.71 26.71
N LEU A 567 -17.71 7.90 25.73
CA LEU A 567 -18.06 6.48 25.89
C LEU A 567 -16.82 5.59 26.08
N ASN A 568 -15.71 5.94 25.46
CA ASN A 568 -14.44 5.22 25.60
C ASN A 568 -13.24 6.16 25.78
N ARG A 569 -13.04 6.62 27.02
CA ARG A 569 -11.95 7.52 27.40
C ARG A 569 -10.55 6.93 27.28
N LYS A 570 -10.43 5.61 27.08
CA LYS A 570 -9.14 4.93 26.92
C LYS A 570 -8.72 4.74 25.46
N ASP A 571 -9.54 5.13 24.52
CA ASP A 571 -9.25 5.01 23.10
C ASP A 571 -8.42 6.21 22.64
N ALA A 572 -7.11 5.98 22.54
CA ALA A 572 -6.13 6.96 22.10
C ALA A 572 -6.33 7.37 20.62
N ARG A 573 -6.92 6.49 19.79
CA ARG A 573 -7.21 6.84 18.40
C ARG A 573 -8.38 7.80 18.29
N ILE A 574 -9.47 7.56 19.02
CA ILE A 574 -10.60 8.48 19.04
C ILE A 574 -10.15 9.84 19.60
N PHE A 575 -9.27 9.86 20.60
CA PHE A 575 -8.74 11.11 21.13
C PHE A 575 -7.87 11.86 20.11
N LEU A 576 -7.02 11.17 19.36
CA LEU A 576 -6.26 11.78 18.27
C LEU A 576 -7.19 12.39 17.22
N GLU A 577 -8.20 11.64 16.78
CA GLU A 577 -9.17 12.10 15.78
C GLU A 577 -9.96 13.32 16.28
N LEU A 578 -10.34 13.33 17.54
CA LEU A 578 -11.01 14.46 18.18
C LEU A 578 -10.11 15.70 18.25
N ASP A 579 -8.85 15.52 18.58
CA ASP A 579 -7.87 16.61 18.59
C ASP A 579 -7.64 17.18 17.18
N GLN A 580 -7.52 16.32 16.17
CA GLN A 580 -7.41 16.77 14.78
C GLN A 580 -8.66 17.52 14.32
N LEU A 581 -9.86 17.11 14.77
CA LEU A 581 -11.09 17.85 14.52
C LEU A 581 -11.08 19.23 15.21
N TYR A 582 -10.66 19.31 16.46
CA TYR A 582 -10.50 20.60 17.16
C TYR A 582 -9.53 21.52 16.42
N LYS A 583 -8.42 20.97 15.91
CA LYS A 583 -7.46 21.70 15.05
C LYS A 583 -8.15 22.30 13.82
N LYS A 584 -8.96 21.49 13.11
CA LYS A 584 -9.75 21.94 11.93
C LYS A 584 -10.80 23.00 12.28
N LEU A 585 -11.37 22.94 13.48
CA LEU A 585 -12.36 23.88 13.98
C LEU A 585 -11.74 25.16 14.58
N GLY A 586 -10.41 25.32 14.53
CA GLY A 586 -9.70 26.51 14.96
C GLY A 586 -9.54 26.66 16.48
N TYR A 587 -9.61 25.55 17.23
CA TYR A 587 -9.26 25.58 18.65
C TYR A 587 -7.81 25.99 18.85
N SER A 588 -7.54 26.88 19.80
CA SER A 588 -6.21 27.35 20.09
C SER A 588 -5.28 26.22 20.60
N PHE A 589 -3.98 26.37 20.38
CA PHE A 589 -2.99 25.42 20.91
C PHE A 589 -3.11 25.24 22.43
N LYS A 590 -3.45 26.29 23.17
CA LYS A 590 -3.62 26.23 24.61
C LYS A 590 -4.84 25.41 25.03
N GLU A 591 -5.98 25.60 24.36
CA GLU A 591 -7.20 24.84 24.65
C GLU A 591 -6.97 23.34 24.34
N ARG A 592 -6.28 23.04 23.25
CA ARG A 592 -5.94 21.67 22.88
C ARG A 592 -4.95 21.06 23.87
N LEU A 593 -3.87 21.78 24.23
CA LEU A 593 -2.88 21.31 25.21
C LEU A 593 -3.53 20.96 26.56
N ALA A 594 -4.48 21.79 27.04
CA ALA A 594 -5.19 21.52 28.28
C ALA A 594 -5.93 20.17 28.30
N LYS A 595 -6.41 19.70 27.13
CA LYS A 595 -7.09 18.40 27.02
C LYS A 595 -6.10 17.21 27.13
N TYR A 596 -4.88 17.38 26.63
CA TYR A 596 -3.82 16.39 26.82
C TYR A 596 -3.32 16.35 28.27
N ASP A 597 -3.28 17.50 28.93
CA ASP A 597 -2.87 17.61 30.35
C ASP A 597 -3.90 16.98 31.32
N GLU A 598 -5.16 16.72 30.88
CA GLU A 598 -6.13 15.96 31.66
C GLU A 598 -5.71 14.49 31.87
N ASP A 599 -5.12 13.85 30.83
CA ASP A 599 -4.60 12.49 30.90
C ASP A 599 -3.35 12.29 30.00
N PRO A 600 -2.18 12.68 30.46
CA PRO A 600 -0.94 12.52 29.70
C PRO A 600 -0.63 11.07 29.35
N SER A 601 -1.07 10.11 30.18
CA SER A 601 -0.78 8.68 29.95
C SER A 601 -1.47 8.13 28.70
N LEU A 602 -2.63 8.70 28.32
CA LEU A 602 -3.30 8.36 27.08
C LEU A 602 -2.46 8.80 25.86
N ALA A 603 -1.85 9.99 25.92
CA ALA A 603 -0.96 10.47 24.87
C ALA A 603 0.28 9.59 24.73
N GLU A 604 0.82 9.08 25.83
CA GLU A 604 2.00 8.22 25.84
C GLU A 604 1.77 6.85 25.18
N SER A 605 0.54 6.42 25.00
CA SER A 605 0.19 5.11 24.42
C SER A 605 0.45 5.00 22.91
N ARG A 606 0.61 6.14 22.18
CA ARG A 606 0.82 6.18 20.73
C ARG A 606 1.80 7.28 20.35
N ASP A 607 2.72 7.00 19.46
CA ASP A 607 3.73 7.97 19.02
C ASP A 607 3.13 9.17 18.29
N ASP A 608 2.15 8.97 17.41
CA ASP A 608 1.48 10.02 16.67
C ASP A 608 0.75 11.02 17.59
N LEU A 609 0.06 10.51 18.60
CA LEU A 609 -0.62 11.31 19.60
C LEU A 609 0.38 12.04 20.51
N TYR A 610 1.47 11.38 20.89
CA TYR A 610 2.49 11.96 21.74
C TYR A 610 3.29 13.07 21.03
N ILE A 611 3.53 12.92 19.75
CA ILE A 611 4.16 13.96 18.92
C ILE A 611 3.25 15.19 18.82
N GLU A 612 1.94 15.01 18.67
CA GLU A 612 0.99 16.15 18.68
C GLU A 612 1.00 16.86 20.05
N TYR A 613 1.06 16.11 21.16
CA TYR A 613 1.21 16.67 22.50
C TYR A 613 2.48 17.52 22.63
N ILE A 614 3.62 17.03 22.15
CA ILE A 614 4.88 17.77 22.11
C ILE A 614 4.77 19.01 21.22
N THR A 615 4.10 18.90 20.08
CA THR A 615 3.82 20.02 19.17
C THR A 615 3.07 21.12 19.90
N LEU A 616 2.03 20.77 20.64
CA LEU A 616 1.24 21.72 21.41
C LEU A 616 2.06 22.41 22.50
N MET A 617 2.95 21.68 23.19
CA MET A 617 3.88 22.28 24.16
C MET A 617 4.79 23.31 23.48
N ASN A 618 5.39 22.99 22.36
CA ASN A 618 6.24 23.90 21.59
C ASN A 618 5.44 25.14 21.14
N MET A 619 4.23 24.95 20.62
CA MET A 619 3.40 26.06 20.18
C MET A 619 2.91 26.94 21.35
N CYS A 620 2.82 26.39 22.56
CA CYS A 620 2.52 27.17 23.79
C CYS A 620 3.75 27.81 24.41
N GLY A 621 4.97 27.57 23.92
CA GLY A 621 6.21 28.13 24.42
C GLY A 621 6.86 27.30 25.54
N GLU A 622 6.38 26.08 25.80
CA GLU A 622 6.89 25.16 26.83
C GLU A 622 8.07 24.30 26.30
N TYR A 623 9.05 24.96 25.69
CA TYR A 623 10.13 24.28 24.92
C TYR A 623 10.97 23.32 25.75
N GLU A 624 11.27 23.65 26.99
CA GLU A 624 12.01 22.74 27.89
C GLU A 624 11.20 21.50 28.26
N ARG A 625 9.88 21.65 28.45
CA ARG A 625 8.97 20.54 28.73
C ARG A 625 8.90 19.63 27.52
N ALA A 626 8.67 20.20 26.32
CA ALA A 626 8.69 19.48 25.05
C ALA A 626 10.00 18.72 24.85
N TYR A 627 11.14 19.37 25.03
CA TYR A 627 12.44 18.74 24.89
C TYR A 627 12.65 17.58 25.89
N ARG A 628 12.23 17.73 27.16
CA ARG A 628 12.29 16.63 28.13
C ARG A 628 11.42 15.44 27.73
N CYS A 629 10.22 15.69 27.23
CA CYS A 629 9.33 14.64 26.71
C CYS A 629 9.98 13.90 25.53
N ILE A 630 10.59 14.65 24.59
CA ILE A 630 11.30 14.05 23.45
C ILE A 630 12.43 13.13 23.91
N MET A 631 13.25 13.60 24.83
CA MET A 631 14.43 12.85 25.30
C MET A 631 14.07 11.71 26.27
N GLY A 632 12.83 11.67 26.77
CA GLY A 632 12.36 10.71 27.76
C GLY A 632 11.92 9.37 27.20
N ARG A 633 11.81 9.22 25.90
CA ARG A 633 11.36 7.98 25.26
C ARG A 633 12.05 7.72 23.93
N ARG A 634 11.93 6.49 23.41
CA ARG A 634 12.27 6.10 22.05
C ARG A 634 11.01 6.23 21.19
N PHE A 635 11.17 6.83 20.01
CA PHE A 635 10.13 6.91 18.98
C PHE A 635 10.37 5.86 17.90
N HIS A 636 9.27 5.47 17.26
CA HIS A 636 9.26 4.52 16.15
C HIS A 636 8.68 5.25 14.93
N PRO A 637 9.48 5.53 13.91
CA PRO A 637 8.99 6.20 12.70
C PRO A 637 7.99 5.28 11.98
N TRP A 638 7.07 5.90 11.25
CA TRP A 638 6.13 5.21 10.39
C TRP A 638 6.04 5.94 9.05
N GLU A 639 5.69 5.22 7.99
CA GLU A 639 5.51 5.80 6.66
C GLU A 639 4.45 6.91 6.69
N GLY A 640 4.80 8.11 6.21
CA GLY A 640 3.98 9.32 6.29
C GLY A 640 4.08 10.07 7.64
N GLY A 641 4.89 9.59 8.57
CA GLY A 641 5.21 10.24 9.84
C GLY A 641 6.62 10.83 9.92
N GLU A 642 7.43 10.61 8.89
CA GLU A 642 8.81 11.06 8.84
C GLU A 642 8.93 12.58 9.01
N GLY A 643 9.95 13.01 9.71
CA GLY A 643 10.22 14.41 9.96
C GLY A 643 9.38 15.04 11.08
N LYS A 644 8.31 14.41 11.56
CA LYS A 644 7.43 15.02 12.57
C LYS A 644 8.14 15.21 13.89
N ILE A 645 8.76 14.18 14.44
CA ILE A 645 9.45 14.29 15.73
C ILE A 645 10.75 15.09 15.64
N THR A 646 11.49 14.92 14.55
CA THR A 646 12.74 15.65 14.31
C THR A 646 12.51 17.15 14.16
N THR A 647 11.39 17.56 13.55
CA THR A 647 10.95 18.95 13.51
C THR A 647 10.69 19.50 14.90
N GLN A 648 9.97 18.76 15.76
CA GLN A 648 9.67 19.21 17.13
C GLN A 648 10.93 19.30 18.00
N TYR A 649 11.86 18.36 17.82
CA TYR A 649 13.19 18.40 18.46
C TYR A 649 13.97 19.66 18.06
N THR A 650 14.02 19.96 16.76
CA THR A 650 14.70 21.14 16.23
C THR A 650 14.05 22.43 16.74
N ILE A 651 12.71 22.53 16.69
CA ILE A 651 11.97 23.71 17.21
C ILE A 651 12.27 23.93 18.70
N SER A 652 12.19 22.88 19.53
CA SER A 652 12.46 23.03 20.97
C SER A 652 13.86 23.62 21.24
N LEU A 653 14.89 23.06 20.60
CA LEU A 653 16.26 23.51 20.81
C LEU A 653 16.54 24.89 20.21
N LEU A 654 16.00 25.17 19.01
CA LEU A 654 16.14 26.48 18.37
C LEU A 654 15.48 27.59 19.19
N GLU A 655 14.26 27.39 19.65
CA GLU A 655 13.56 28.41 20.42
C GLU A 655 14.19 28.63 21.81
N MET A 656 14.69 27.57 22.45
CA MET A 656 15.49 27.70 23.66
C MET A 656 16.81 28.47 23.40
N ALA A 657 17.45 28.22 22.26
CA ALA A 657 18.67 28.95 21.87
C ALA A 657 18.38 30.43 21.59
N LYS A 658 17.26 30.78 20.93
CA LYS A 658 16.84 32.16 20.72
C LYS A 658 16.58 32.88 22.06
N GLN A 659 15.96 32.19 23.05
CA GLN A 659 15.82 32.73 24.41
C GLN A 659 17.17 32.98 25.11
N CYS A 660 18.14 32.09 24.90
CA CYS A 660 19.51 32.26 25.40
C CYS A 660 20.22 33.45 24.71
N LEU A 661 20.08 33.60 23.38
CA LEU A 661 20.60 34.75 22.63
C LEU A 661 20.04 36.09 23.17
N ALA A 662 18.71 36.15 23.35
CA ALA A 662 18.03 37.33 23.88
C ALA A 662 18.44 37.66 25.35
N SER A 663 18.93 36.66 26.10
CA SER A 663 19.42 36.78 27.48
C SER A 663 20.95 36.87 27.57
N GLU A 664 21.62 37.08 26.47
CA GLU A 664 23.09 37.20 26.36
C GLU A 664 23.86 35.94 26.83
N LYS A 665 23.20 34.77 26.87
CA LYS A 665 23.80 33.48 27.24
C LYS A 665 24.36 32.77 25.99
N TYR A 666 25.32 33.37 25.35
CA TYR A 666 25.79 32.98 24.01
C TYR A 666 26.42 31.59 23.97
N GLU A 667 27.20 31.18 24.98
CA GLU A 667 27.77 29.84 25.07
C GLU A 667 26.71 28.75 25.21
N GLN A 668 25.61 29.06 25.93
CA GLN A 668 24.48 28.13 26.07
C GLN A 668 23.70 28.01 24.76
N ALA A 669 23.50 29.12 24.08
CA ALA A 669 22.88 29.14 22.76
C ALA A 669 23.69 28.30 21.74
N GLU A 670 25.01 28.48 21.72
CA GLU A 670 25.91 27.68 20.86
C GLU A 670 25.77 26.18 21.12
N LYS A 671 25.73 25.76 22.40
CA LYS A 671 25.57 24.33 22.76
C LYS A 671 24.22 23.75 22.28
N LEU A 672 23.12 24.50 22.44
CA LEU A 672 21.79 24.08 22.01
C LEU A 672 21.72 23.95 20.48
N LEU A 673 22.29 24.93 19.74
CA LEU A 673 22.28 24.93 18.29
C LEU A 673 23.14 23.80 17.70
N LYS A 674 24.34 23.59 18.25
CA LYS A 674 25.17 22.44 17.87
C LYS A 674 24.47 21.11 18.12
N LYS A 675 23.69 21.02 19.20
CA LYS A 675 22.89 19.83 19.53
C LYS A 675 21.74 19.63 18.53
N ALA A 676 21.08 20.69 18.08
CA ALA A 676 20.00 20.64 17.09
C ALA A 676 20.45 20.14 15.70
N LEU A 677 21.73 20.30 15.37
CA LEU A 677 22.31 19.82 14.12
C LEU A 677 22.41 18.29 14.03
N VAL A 678 22.28 17.57 15.14
CA VAL A 678 22.48 16.13 15.24
C VAL A 678 21.22 15.49 15.80
N TYR A 679 20.69 14.47 15.13
CA TYR A 679 19.55 13.72 15.64
C TYR A 679 19.99 12.59 16.56
N PRO A 680 19.55 12.55 17.82
CA PRO A 680 19.85 11.46 18.73
C PRO A 680 19.04 10.20 18.36
N GLU A 681 19.59 9.03 18.66
CA GLU A 681 19.01 7.75 18.24
C GLU A 681 17.59 7.48 18.77
N ASN A 682 17.25 8.07 19.92
CA ASN A 682 15.90 7.89 20.49
C ASN A 682 14.78 8.48 19.65
N LEU A 683 15.09 9.37 18.68
CA LEU A 683 14.08 9.87 17.72
C LEU A 683 13.64 8.79 16.73
N GLY A 684 14.42 7.71 16.58
CA GLY A 684 14.15 6.63 15.63
C GLY A 684 14.42 7.01 14.17
N GLU A 685 14.73 8.27 13.90
CA GLU A 685 15.02 8.79 12.57
C GLU A 685 16.46 9.31 12.47
N GLY A 686 17.04 9.17 11.29
CA GLY A 686 18.33 9.76 10.93
C GLY A 686 18.16 10.97 10.02
N LYS A 687 19.20 11.77 9.91
CA LYS A 687 19.18 12.94 9.05
C LYS A 687 19.37 12.55 7.59
N LEU A 688 18.51 13.04 6.70
CA LEU A 688 18.67 12.87 5.27
C LEU A 688 19.91 13.62 4.76
N GLU A 689 20.62 12.97 3.84
CA GLU A 689 21.73 13.63 3.16
C GLU A 689 21.21 14.83 2.36
N GLY A 690 21.89 15.95 2.50
CA GLY A 690 21.49 17.18 1.83
C GLY A 690 20.45 18.05 2.55
N THR A 691 19.96 17.63 3.72
CA THR A 691 19.08 18.46 4.58
C THR A 691 19.68 19.85 4.80
N LYS A 692 18.87 20.88 4.66
CA LYS A 692 19.29 22.28 4.84
C LYS A 692 18.87 22.79 6.20
N ASP A 693 19.87 23.18 7.00
CA ASP A 693 19.69 23.73 8.35
C ASP A 693 20.05 25.22 8.39
N ASN A 694 19.70 25.98 7.36
CA ASN A 694 20.06 27.40 7.23
C ASN A 694 19.70 28.21 8.48
N HIS A 695 18.55 27.94 9.08
CA HIS A 695 18.07 28.57 10.32
C HIS A 695 18.97 28.27 11.52
N LEU A 696 19.47 27.05 11.67
CA LEU A 696 20.35 26.66 12.76
C LEU A 696 21.73 27.30 12.57
N TYR A 697 22.31 27.22 11.38
CA TYR A 697 23.62 27.83 11.09
C TYR A 697 23.57 29.34 11.21
N TYR A 698 22.48 30.00 10.77
CA TYR A 698 22.31 31.44 10.96
C TYR A 698 22.38 31.84 12.44
N HIS A 699 21.59 31.19 13.32
CA HIS A 699 21.57 31.50 14.73
C HIS A 699 22.86 31.07 15.44
N LEU A 700 23.50 29.99 15.00
CA LEU A 700 24.83 29.61 15.49
C LEU A 700 25.90 30.68 15.14
N GLY A 701 25.84 31.20 13.92
CA GLY A 701 26.69 32.34 13.52
C GLY A 701 26.47 33.56 14.41
N LEU A 702 25.23 33.90 14.78
CA LEU A 702 24.94 34.98 15.72
C LEU A 702 25.51 34.72 17.12
N ALA A 703 25.40 33.48 17.62
CA ALA A 703 25.93 33.10 18.94
C ALA A 703 27.47 33.16 18.96
N LEU A 704 28.14 32.79 17.90
CA LEU A 704 29.59 32.80 17.76
C LEU A 704 30.11 34.22 17.56
N GLU A 705 29.45 35.05 16.73
CA GLU A 705 29.78 36.46 16.51
C GLU A 705 29.76 37.24 17.83
N ALA A 706 28.70 37.03 18.64
CA ALA A 706 28.57 37.67 19.94
C ALA A 706 29.61 37.23 20.97
N GLN A 707 30.24 36.06 20.78
CA GLN A 707 31.39 35.61 21.60
C GLN A 707 32.75 36.06 21.06
N GLY A 708 32.79 36.85 19.97
CA GLY A 708 34.03 37.27 19.31
C GLY A 708 34.68 36.20 18.43
N LYS A 709 34.04 35.09 18.16
CA LYS A 709 34.54 33.99 17.29
C LYS A 709 34.19 34.28 15.83
N HIS A 710 34.75 35.35 15.29
CA HIS A 710 34.33 35.91 13.99
C HIS A 710 34.56 34.97 12.79
N ASP A 711 35.64 34.20 12.78
CA ASP A 711 35.94 33.27 11.66
C ASP A 711 34.95 32.09 11.65
N GLU A 712 34.64 31.52 12.81
CA GLU A 712 33.64 30.45 12.95
C GLU A 712 32.24 30.98 12.61
N ALA A 713 31.91 32.20 13.06
CA ALA A 713 30.66 32.85 12.75
C ALA A 713 30.48 33.05 11.24
N LYS A 714 31.54 33.54 10.56
CA LYS A 714 31.54 33.71 9.11
C LYS A 714 31.30 32.40 8.37
N THR A 715 31.96 31.30 8.78
CA THR A 715 31.73 29.95 8.21
C THR A 715 30.29 29.51 8.36
N CYS A 716 29.69 29.75 9.55
CA CYS A 716 28.28 29.44 9.78
C CYS A 716 27.35 30.26 8.85
N PHE A 717 27.60 31.56 8.68
CA PHE A 717 26.81 32.38 7.76
C PHE A 717 27.02 31.95 6.30
N GLU A 718 28.21 31.59 5.87
CA GLU A 718 28.46 31.04 4.53
C GLU A 718 27.68 29.73 4.32
N THR A 719 27.66 28.82 5.30
CA THR A 719 26.88 27.57 5.27
C THR A 719 25.40 27.88 5.20
N ALA A 720 24.90 28.84 5.95
CA ALA A 720 23.51 29.26 5.93
C ALA A 720 23.03 29.86 4.61
N THR A 721 23.92 30.17 3.66
CA THR A 721 23.54 30.63 2.31
C THR A 721 23.28 29.49 1.30
N ILE A 722 23.62 28.26 1.64
CA ILE A 722 23.60 27.12 0.71
C ILE A 722 22.17 26.54 0.62
N GLY A 723 21.72 26.23 -0.59
CA GLY A 723 20.43 25.60 -0.86
C GLY A 723 19.76 26.19 -2.09
N THR A 724 18.55 25.67 -2.41
CA THR A 724 17.72 26.26 -3.47
C THR A 724 17.17 27.62 -3.04
N ASP A 725 16.98 28.52 -3.98
CA ASP A 725 16.32 29.81 -3.79
C ASP A 725 14.94 29.88 -4.47
N GLU A 726 14.47 28.77 -4.97
CA GLU A 726 13.14 28.61 -5.55
C GLU A 726 12.18 28.07 -4.47
N PRO A 727 11.16 28.83 -4.04
CA PRO A 727 10.13 28.34 -3.15
C PRO A 727 9.30 27.23 -3.82
N ALA A 728 8.86 26.22 -3.05
CA ALA A 728 8.00 25.16 -3.52
C ALA A 728 6.61 25.26 -2.90
N GLY A 729 5.57 24.89 -3.65
CA GLY A 729 4.18 24.85 -3.18
C GLY A 729 3.84 23.56 -2.46
N ALA A 730 4.12 22.42 -3.06
CA ALA A 730 4.03 21.10 -2.44
C ALA A 730 5.39 20.71 -1.83
N MET A 731 5.38 20.15 -0.64
CA MET A 731 6.60 19.75 0.06
C MET A 731 6.53 18.31 0.48
N TYR A 732 7.59 17.57 0.15
CA TYR A 732 7.90 16.27 0.72
C TYR A 732 8.85 16.47 1.91
N TYR A 733 8.91 15.51 2.82
CA TYR A 733 9.73 15.60 4.04
C TYR A 733 11.25 15.77 3.77
N ASN A 734 11.70 15.45 2.56
CA ASN A 734 13.08 15.61 2.10
C ASN A 734 13.34 16.91 1.32
N ASP A 735 12.32 17.72 1.06
CA ASP A 735 12.47 18.99 0.36
C ASP A 735 13.00 20.09 1.31
N GLN A 736 13.68 21.08 0.75
CA GLN A 736 14.08 22.25 1.53
C GLN A 736 12.85 23.10 1.86
N PRO A 737 12.54 23.33 3.17
CA PRO A 737 11.46 24.23 3.55
C PRO A 737 11.70 25.65 3.00
N ALA A 738 10.64 26.29 2.49
CA ALA A 738 10.75 27.60 1.83
C ALA A 738 11.20 28.71 2.79
N ASP A 739 10.97 28.59 4.10
CA ASP A 739 11.47 29.52 5.12
C ASP A 739 13.00 29.49 5.27
N MET A 740 13.68 28.46 4.79
CA MET A 740 15.14 28.44 4.74
C MET A 740 15.69 29.57 3.83
N ILE A 741 14.94 29.99 2.82
CA ILE A 741 15.30 31.10 1.92
C ILE A 741 15.39 32.43 2.69
N LEU A 742 14.54 32.66 3.70
CA LEU A 742 14.68 33.80 4.61
C LEU A 742 16.04 33.79 5.28
N TYR A 743 16.48 32.66 5.82
CA TYR A 743 17.77 32.54 6.52
C TYR A 743 18.97 32.64 5.58
N GLN A 744 18.82 32.22 4.33
CA GLN A 744 19.84 32.52 3.28
C GLN A 744 19.99 34.03 3.12
N GLY A 745 18.88 34.76 2.99
CA GLY A 745 18.90 36.22 2.86
C GLY A 745 19.53 36.89 4.07
N LEU A 746 19.14 36.54 5.27
CA LEU A 746 19.70 37.07 6.52
C LEU A 746 21.19 36.78 6.67
N ALA A 747 21.63 35.61 6.25
CA ALA A 747 23.05 35.23 6.24
C ALA A 747 23.85 36.04 5.21
N PHE A 748 23.29 36.29 4.00
CA PHE A 748 23.90 37.19 3.03
C PHE A 748 24.05 38.63 3.56
N GLU A 749 23.09 39.14 4.32
CA GLU A 749 23.24 40.44 4.97
C GLU A 749 24.42 40.47 5.94
N LYS A 750 24.58 39.44 6.78
CA LYS A 750 25.70 39.28 7.70
C LYS A 750 27.05 39.22 6.99
N LEU A 751 27.07 38.68 5.78
CA LEU A 751 28.26 38.62 4.91
C LEU A 751 28.46 39.90 4.07
N GLY A 752 27.63 40.94 4.24
CA GLY A 752 27.70 42.19 3.49
C GLY A 752 27.23 42.11 2.02
N LYS A 753 26.54 41.01 1.65
CA LYS A 753 26.03 40.75 0.29
C LYS A 753 24.56 41.19 0.17
N THR A 754 24.33 42.49 0.27
CA THR A 754 22.98 43.08 0.35
C THR A 754 22.13 42.82 -0.90
N ARG A 755 22.72 42.69 -2.09
CA ARG A 755 21.97 42.43 -3.32
C ARG A 755 21.41 41.00 -3.31
N GLU A 756 22.21 40.04 -2.94
CA GLU A 756 21.86 38.64 -2.82
C GLU A 756 20.79 38.47 -1.73
N ALA A 757 20.95 39.13 -0.60
CA ALA A 757 19.97 39.13 0.48
C ALA A 757 18.58 39.57 0.01
N LYS A 758 18.53 40.78 -0.62
CA LYS A 758 17.27 41.31 -1.14
C LYS A 758 16.64 40.39 -2.21
N SER A 759 17.47 39.79 -3.06
CA SER A 759 16.98 38.82 -4.04
C SER A 759 16.23 37.66 -3.38
N ARG A 760 16.71 37.10 -2.27
CA ARG A 760 16.03 36.03 -1.52
C ARG A 760 14.69 36.51 -0.94
N PHE A 761 14.65 37.70 -0.36
CA PHE A 761 13.43 38.24 0.22
C PHE A 761 12.36 38.53 -0.83
N TYR A 762 12.75 39.12 -1.97
CA TYR A 762 11.79 39.33 -3.06
C TYR A 762 11.32 38.05 -3.72
N ARG A 763 12.15 37.00 -3.81
CA ARG A 763 11.72 35.69 -4.30
C ARG A 763 10.52 35.12 -3.50
N LEU A 764 10.57 35.25 -2.18
CA LEU A 764 9.46 34.80 -1.32
C LEU A 764 8.19 35.61 -1.56
N ILE A 765 8.30 36.92 -1.75
CA ILE A 765 7.16 37.80 -2.02
C ILE A 765 6.58 37.51 -3.40
N ASP A 766 7.43 37.50 -4.42
CA ASP A 766 7.03 37.29 -5.83
C ASP A 766 6.33 35.94 -5.99
N TYR A 767 6.86 34.88 -5.36
CA TYR A 767 6.22 33.56 -5.37
C TYR A 767 4.82 33.63 -4.75
N GLY A 768 4.72 34.23 -3.55
CA GLY A 768 3.43 34.35 -2.87
C GLY A 768 2.40 35.11 -3.70
N GLU A 769 2.79 36.25 -4.32
CA GLU A 769 1.90 37.07 -5.15
C GLU A 769 1.45 36.30 -6.43
N GLN A 770 2.36 35.58 -7.07
CA GLN A 770 2.07 34.84 -8.30
C GLN A 770 1.14 33.63 -8.07
N HIS A 771 1.31 32.93 -6.94
CA HIS A 771 0.65 31.65 -6.67
C HIS A 771 -0.52 31.75 -5.67
N LEU A 772 -0.84 32.94 -5.18
CA LEU A 772 -1.89 33.16 -4.14
C LEU A 772 -3.26 32.61 -4.52
N ASN A 773 -3.60 32.64 -5.81
CA ASN A 773 -4.90 32.23 -6.32
C ASN A 773 -4.86 30.92 -7.10
N ASP A 774 -3.76 30.18 -7.05
CA ASP A 774 -3.68 28.89 -7.69
C ASP A 774 -4.59 27.86 -6.99
N GLU A 775 -5.24 27.04 -7.78
CA GLU A 775 -6.03 25.92 -7.26
C GLU A 775 -5.09 24.85 -6.69
N GLY A 776 -5.14 24.65 -5.39
CA GLY A 776 -4.36 23.61 -4.73
C GLY A 776 -4.90 22.22 -5.07
N LYS A 777 -4.04 21.34 -5.55
CA LYS A 777 -4.35 19.93 -5.84
C LYS A 777 -3.31 19.04 -5.18
N ILE A 778 -3.71 17.85 -4.79
CA ILE A 778 -2.74 16.80 -4.41
C ILE A 778 -2.00 16.38 -5.67
N GLU A 779 -0.70 16.23 -5.57
CA GLU A 779 0.08 15.72 -6.68
C GLU A 779 -0.31 14.28 -7.04
N TYR A 780 -0.31 14.00 -8.35
CA TYR A 780 -0.65 12.68 -8.87
C TYR A 780 0.21 11.56 -8.28
N PHE A 781 1.50 11.83 -8.05
CA PHE A 781 2.44 10.83 -7.53
C PHE A 781 2.48 10.74 -5.99
N ALA A 782 1.70 11.55 -5.28
CA ALA A 782 1.57 11.48 -3.82
C ALA A 782 0.61 10.35 -3.41
N VAL A 783 1.03 9.11 -3.58
CA VAL A 783 0.15 7.93 -3.48
C VAL A 783 -0.08 7.43 -2.06
N SER A 784 0.81 7.69 -1.11
CA SER A 784 0.71 7.20 0.27
C SER A 784 0.11 8.23 1.24
N LEU A 785 0.37 9.52 1.04
CA LEU A 785 0.01 10.58 1.99
C LEU A 785 -1.51 10.75 2.23
N PRO A 786 -2.39 10.65 1.19
CA PRO A 786 -3.83 10.86 1.40
C PRO A 786 -4.51 9.81 2.25
N ASP A 787 -4.00 8.59 2.29
CA ASP A 787 -4.56 7.49 3.08
C ASP A 787 -4.45 7.73 4.60
N PHE A 788 -3.55 8.62 5.02
CA PHE A 788 -3.34 8.98 6.42
C PHE A 788 -4.15 10.20 6.87
N LEU A 789 -4.88 10.86 5.96
CA LEU A 789 -5.72 11.99 6.31
C LEU A 789 -7.03 11.51 6.95
N ILE A 790 -7.23 11.89 8.21
CA ILE A 790 -8.47 11.58 8.95
C ILE A 790 -9.61 12.48 8.45
N PHE A 791 -9.32 13.74 8.20
CA PHE A 791 -10.26 14.75 7.72
C PHE A 791 -9.81 15.32 6.38
N ASP A 792 -10.75 15.51 5.48
CA ASP A 792 -10.52 16.09 4.16
C ASP A 792 -9.88 17.50 4.29
N GLU A 793 -9.00 17.84 3.36
CA GLU A 793 -8.25 19.09 3.33
C GLU A 793 -8.71 19.99 2.17
N ASP A 794 -8.78 21.28 2.40
CA ASP A 794 -8.94 22.28 1.35
C ASP A 794 -7.54 22.78 0.93
N TYR A 795 -6.99 22.15 -0.10
CA TYR A 795 -5.65 22.46 -0.59
C TYR A 795 -5.52 23.87 -1.16
N THR A 796 -6.60 24.45 -1.67
CA THR A 796 -6.60 25.84 -2.16
C THR A 796 -6.44 26.83 -1.00
N LYS A 797 -7.13 26.58 0.13
CA LYS A 797 -6.91 27.35 1.35
C LYS A 797 -5.50 27.18 1.91
N LYS A 798 -4.97 25.94 1.91
CA LYS A 798 -3.60 25.68 2.35
C LYS A 798 -2.59 26.42 1.50
N ASN A 799 -2.74 26.39 0.17
CA ASN A 799 -1.88 27.14 -0.75
C ASN A 799 -1.93 28.65 -0.43
N ARG A 800 -3.12 29.19 -0.22
CA ARG A 800 -3.27 30.61 0.11
C ARG A 800 -2.61 30.96 1.45
N ALA A 801 -2.78 30.16 2.49
CA ALA A 801 -2.11 30.34 3.77
C ALA A 801 -0.58 30.29 3.62
N HIS A 802 -0.07 29.35 2.84
CA HIS A 802 1.35 29.23 2.54
C HIS A 802 1.89 30.44 1.79
N CYS A 803 1.21 30.93 0.74
CA CYS A 803 1.60 32.12 0.01
C CYS A 803 1.64 33.38 0.91
N CYS A 804 0.63 33.57 1.75
CA CYS A 804 0.64 34.64 2.75
C CYS A 804 1.82 34.51 3.71
N TYR A 805 2.11 33.30 4.19
CA TYR A 805 3.26 33.05 5.05
C TYR A 805 4.59 33.40 4.36
N LEU A 806 4.79 33.01 3.09
CA LEU A 806 6.00 33.37 2.33
C LEU A 806 6.14 34.87 2.11
N MET A 807 5.05 35.57 1.79
CA MET A 807 5.06 37.03 1.67
C MET A 807 5.41 37.70 3.01
N ALA A 808 4.95 37.15 4.14
CA ALA A 808 5.35 37.60 5.44
C ALA A 808 6.85 37.45 5.69
N LEU A 809 7.43 36.29 5.38
CA LEU A 809 8.85 36.02 5.54
C LEU A 809 9.72 36.98 4.69
N GLY A 810 9.35 37.21 3.45
CA GLY A 810 10.03 38.17 2.58
C GLY A 810 10.00 39.58 3.15
N ASN A 811 8.84 40.01 3.72
CA ASN A 811 8.70 41.33 4.38
C ASN A 811 9.49 41.42 5.70
N ILE A 812 9.61 40.30 6.47
CA ILE A 812 10.51 40.22 7.63
C ILE A 812 11.95 40.51 7.21
N GLY A 813 12.42 39.82 6.14
CA GLY A 813 13.75 40.04 5.60
C GLY A 813 13.98 41.48 5.13
N LEU A 814 13.00 42.12 4.53
CA LEU A 814 13.06 43.53 4.11
C LEU A 814 12.83 44.52 5.28
N GLN A 815 12.65 44.02 6.51
CA GLN A 815 12.37 44.82 7.72
C GLN A 815 11.04 45.62 7.65
N ASN A 816 10.12 45.20 6.79
CA ASN A 816 8.77 45.77 6.65
C ASN A 816 7.81 45.15 7.61
N ARG A 817 7.91 45.53 8.88
CA ARG A 817 7.17 44.89 10.00
C ARG A 817 5.62 44.96 9.87
N GLU A 818 5.10 46.03 9.32
CA GLU A 818 3.66 46.25 9.17
C GLU A 818 3.09 45.22 8.18
N LYS A 819 3.67 45.12 6.98
CA LYS A 819 3.23 44.15 5.99
C LYS A 819 3.47 42.69 6.42
N ALA A 820 4.57 42.42 7.13
CA ALA A 820 4.84 41.11 7.67
C ALA A 820 3.74 40.67 8.66
N ALA A 821 3.35 41.57 9.59
CA ALA A 821 2.29 41.29 10.55
C ALA A 821 0.91 41.11 9.87
N GLU A 822 0.61 41.90 8.82
CA GLU A 822 -0.62 41.76 8.04
C GLU A 822 -0.71 40.38 7.38
N PHE A 823 0.33 39.94 6.68
CA PHE A 823 0.36 38.65 6.01
C PHE A 823 0.39 37.47 7.00
N LEU A 824 1.09 37.56 8.14
CA LEU A 824 1.04 36.55 9.19
C LEU A 824 -0.39 36.40 9.76
N LYS A 825 -1.06 37.52 9.98
CA LYS A 825 -2.45 37.53 10.44
C LYS A 825 -3.36 36.86 9.40
N GLU A 826 -3.24 37.20 8.12
CA GLU A 826 -4.04 36.60 7.07
C GLU A 826 -3.78 35.08 6.97
N ALA A 827 -2.52 34.63 7.04
CA ALA A 827 -2.18 33.20 7.05
C ALA A 827 -2.85 32.46 8.23
N LEU A 828 -2.85 33.06 9.44
CA LEU A 828 -3.45 32.47 10.64
C LEU A 828 -4.99 32.58 10.66
N GLU A 829 -5.58 33.54 9.97
CA GLU A 829 -7.05 33.59 9.78
C GLU A 829 -7.50 32.45 8.85
N ILE A 830 -6.72 32.11 7.84
CA ILE A 830 -7.00 30.99 6.92
C ILE A 830 -6.71 29.66 7.60
N GLU A 831 -5.56 29.54 8.27
CA GLU A 831 -5.10 28.31 8.96
C GLU A 831 -4.64 28.63 10.40
N PRO A 832 -5.57 28.64 11.39
CA PRO A 832 -5.24 28.99 12.78
C PRO A 832 -4.18 28.10 13.44
N SER A 833 -3.95 26.90 12.89
CA SER A 833 -2.96 25.92 13.37
C SER A 833 -1.64 25.94 12.61
N HIS A 834 -1.37 26.98 11.80
CA HIS A 834 -0.11 27.09 11.06
C HIS A 834 1.06 27.36 12.02
N MET A 835 1.84 26.31 12.31
CA MET A 835 2.90 26.31 13.33
C MET A 835 3.92 27.42 13.13
N MET A 836 4.51 27.50 11.93
CA MET A 836 5.61 28.46 11.67
C MET A 836 5.08 29.89 11.67
N ALA A 837 3.92 30.19 11.09
CA ALA A 837 3.32 31.52 11.18
C ALA A 837 3.08 31.93 12.64
N THR A 838 2.65 31.00 13.50
CA THR A 838 2.49 31.24 14.95
C THR A 838 3.81 31.57 15.65
N LEU A 839 4.89 30.86 15.30
CA LEU A 839 6.22 31.14 15.89
C LEU A 839 6.77 32.51 15.45
N TYR A 840 6.60 32.89 14.18
CA TYR A 840 7.03 34.19 13.68
C TYR A 840 6.17 35.35 14.19
N GLN A 841 4.90 35.13 14.44
CA GLN A 841 4.02 36.17 15.02
C GLN A 841 4.44 36.57 16.45
N LYS A 842 5.08 35.65 17.18
CA LYS A 842 5.56 35.90 18.56
C LYS A 842 6.91 36.64 18.61
N GLN A 843 7.61 36.78 17.51
CA GLN A 843 8.90 37.44 17.37
C GLN A 843 8.72 38.91 16.96
#